data_f07453d11d3d2c2b86be2f545e4c29ab
#
_entry.id   f07453d11d3d2c2b86be2f545e4c29ab
#
_cell.length_a   1.000
_cell.length_b   1.000
_cell.length_c   1.000
_cell.angle_alpha   90.00
_cell.angle_beta   90.00
_cell.angle_gamma   90.00
#
_symmetry.space_group_name_H-M   'P 1'
#
loop_
_entity.id
_entity.type
_entity.pdbx_description
1 polymer ?
#
loop_
_entity_poly.entity_id
_entity_poly.type
_entity_poly.pdbx_seq_one_letter_code
_entity_poly.pdbx_strand_id
1 'polypeptide(L)'
;MTEQESRVGCSRRRFVKGAAMIGAGALVGCGSAGVAVADGAAEVPETKIYAGACRSQCGQGCYLNVHVRDGQIVRTTAGHFEDGPEFDRICPKGLSQPARVYSSERLQYPMRRIGARGEGKFERITWDEAIQEITDKWKAYTEEFGPESISFFLGSGNTGHLGGGAPDGSVMEHLLNVMGASRVLPDRDIATPMKWAHMFGVNFASRTCDSPNAKHHVIWGGDTAVSQKQLAHFVLDNRDSGTHLTVIDIAYRTMAQKADDFVAVHPGTDGALALGMCRAMIDNDWQDTEFLRDHTEAPFLIKADGKFFRMSDLGVEPTETTTNAMGQTVPVDPYVVWDEEADAPVAYTEAVRPCLSGVAQIEGVSVKTEYDMILDYLQDWTVERAAEVSGVPAEKIVALAKMYALDGPVQTDMKFGLNHYNNGLYSTACVNCVLLLSGNFGKPGAGLWTGEPNFGTGNNAACSKMPSSKGEPVQGVGTIINWSDFYNIVHTGQKLGKPFPVKSFYLSCTNVVSNQTEQNETLKLMDELEFIVVQDITMNDTALYADILLPACYWFETEDLRVRYYCNPYLLWNDKAIEPLYESKPDVDIYKMLGTAMGYGDYFDFNNDDYLDLWLATPYGQQEGITAAKLREKKYWRCYNNPVIGAENGVFCTDTQRAKFYRENPQPDYQMGQEFVQEKEKLACYWEPAREADLANPIREQYPFTICCEHMRTRTHTQWYDVDYMKEYEKQPVCRINPEDAAELGIQDGDTVRLYNDRGSVTMVAVLNPGEQRKALHCPRSFLTREHIDGDLARTTSNEYNQACRNQAYFDCAVAVEKL
;
A
#
# COMPACT_ATOMS: atom_id res chain seq x y z
N MET A 1 -22.36 -44.62 40.35
CA MET A 1 -23.72 -44.33 39.86
C MET A 1 -23.61 -43.05 39.06
N THR A 2 -23.76 -43.27 37.83
CA THR A 2 -23.54 -42.45 36.63
C THR A 2 -24.68 -41.43 36.43
N GLU A 3 -24.35 -40.20 36.07
CA GLU A 3 -25.23 -39.36 35.27
C GLU A 3 -24.46 -38.77 34.11
N GLN A 4 -24.83 -39.23 32.92
CA GLN A 4 -24.44 -38.71 31.61
C GLN A 4 -25.39 -37.56 31.25
N GLU A 5 -24.88 -36.33 31.20
CA GLU A 5 -25.60 -35.24 30.53
C GLU A 5 -25.20 -35.21 29.05
N SER A 6 -26.17 -35.54 28.20
CA SER A 6 -26.06 -35.44 26.75
C SER A 6 -26.20 -33.99 26.30
N ARG A 7 -25.15 -33.40 25.80
CA ARG A 7 -25.21 -32.13 25.06
C ARG A 7 -25.74 -32.37 23.65
N VAL A 8 -26.96 -31.94 23.38
CA VAL A 8 -27.54 -31.91 22.04
C VAL A 8 -27.05 -30.66 21.32
N GLY A 9 -26.05 -30.81 20.45
CA GLY A 9 -25.59 -29.78 19.54
C GLY A 9 -26.58 -29.56 18.39
N CYS A 10 -27.18 -28.39 18.31
CA CYS A 10 -28.05 -28.01 17.19
C CYS A 10 -27.21 -27.55 16.02
N SER A 11 -27.15 -28.30 14.93
CA SER A 11 -26.40 -27.93 13.72
C SER A 11 -27.08 -26.78 12.97
N ARG A 12 -26.29 -25.86 12.37
CA ARG A 12 -26.74 -24.73 11.54
C ARG A 12 -27.78 -25.11 10.47
N ARG A 13 -27.72 -26.32 9.93
CA ARG A 13 -28.73 -26.83 8.97
C ARG A 13 -30.12 -27.03 9.53
N ARG A 14 -30.25 -27.30 10.85
CA ARG A 14 -31.57 -27.44 11.50
C ARG A 14 -32.18 -26.07 11.82
N PHE A 15 -31.36 -25.05 12.11
CA PHE A 15 -31.83 -23.70 12.37
C PHE A 15 -32.45 -23.06 11.11
N VAL A 16 -31.82 -23.23 9.96
CA VAL A 16 -32.34 -22.70 8.67
C VAL A 16 -33.64 -23.38 8.26
N LYS A 17 -33.82 -24.69 8.53
CA LYS A 17 -35.09 -25.40 8.25
C LYS A 17 -36.20 -25.02 9.24
N GLY A 18 -35.86 -24.67 10.49
CA GLY A 18 -36.84 -24.19 11.49
C GLY A 18 -37.36 -22.78 11.15
N ALA A 19 -36.53 -21.89 10.66
CA ALA A 19 -36.94 -20.53 10.26
C ALA A 19 -37.84 -20.51 8.99
N ALA A 20 -37.65 -21.45 8.09
CA ALA A 20 -38.50 -21.57 6.89
C ALA A 20 -39.92 -22.12 7.20
N MET A 21 -40.09 -22.85 8.29
CA MET A 21 -41.42 -23.35 8.66
C MET A 21 -42.24 -22.37 9.53
N ILE A 22 -41.60 -21.40 10.18
CA ILE A 22 -42.32 -20.36 10.93
C ILE A 22 -42.90 -19.28 10.00
N GLY A 23 -42.31 -19.07 8.83
CA GLY A 23 -42.81 -18.13 7.81
C GLY A 23 -44.05 -18.61 7.06
N ALA A 24 -44.35 -19.93 7.05
CA ALA A 24 -45.48 -20.51 6.33
C ALA A 24 -46.72 -20.74 7.20
N GLY A 25 -46.63 -20.59 8.51
CA GLY A 25 -47.72 -20.88 9.48
C GLY A 25 -48.59 -19.70 9.86
N ALA A 26 -48.33 -18.48 9.43
CA ALA A 26 -49.06 -17.29 9.87
C ALA A 26 -50.08 -16.74 8.88
N LEU A 27 -50.52 -17.52 7.89
CA LEU A 27 -51.48 -17.09 6.86
C LEU A 27 -52.75 -17.96 6.75
N VAL A 28 -53.16 -18.61 7.87
CA VAL A 28 -54.48 -19.25 7.89
C VAL A 28 -55.22 -18.85 9.14
N GLY A 29 -56.11 -17.87 9.00
CA GLY A 29 -57.10 -17.57 10.02
C GLY A 29 -57.54 -16.12 10.12
N CYS A 30 -58.28 -15.63 9.12
CA CYS A 30 -59.34 -14.65 9.30
C CYS A 30 -60.31 -14.61 8.09
N GLY A 31 -61.56 -14.62 8.39
CA GLY A 31 -62.73 -14.89 7.63
C GLY A 31 -62.92 -14.24 6.24
N SER A 32 -63.69 -14.94 5.51
CA SER A 32 -64.36 -14.62 4.26
C SER A 32 -64.95 -13.20 4.14
N ALA A 33 -64.24 -12.33 3.48
CA ALA A 33 -64.83 -11.22 2.73
C ALA A 33 -64.20 -11.26 1.33
N GLY A 34 -65.02 -11.53 0.30
CA GLY A 34 -64.53 -11.60 -1.06
C GLY A 34 -64.01 -10.27 -1.53
N VAL A 35 -62.70 -10.20 -1.62
CA VAL A 35 -61.99 -9.17 -2.36
C VAL A 35 -61.72 -9.76 -3.71
N ALA A 36 -62.37 -9.21 -4.72
CA ALA A 36 -62.05 -9.49 -6.13
C ALA A 36 -60.53 -9.23 -6.33
N VAL A 37 -59.78 -10.29 -6.50
CA VAL A 37 -58.39 -10.18 -6.98
C VAL A 37 -58.46 -9.65 -8.38
N ALA A 38 -58.14 -8.39 -8.57
CA ALA A 38 -57.88 -7.86 -9.88
C ALA A 38 -56.72 -8.68 -10.49
N ASP A 39 -57.00 -9.40 -11.56
CA ASP A 39 -56.00 -10.04 -12.41
C ASP A 39 -55.16 -8.94 -13.06
N GLY A 40 -54.10 -8.63 -12.40
CA GLY A 40 -53.07 -7.70 -12.73
C GLY A 40 -51.91 -7.92 -11.75
N ALA A 41 -51.37 -9.14 -11.73
CA ALA A 41 -50.04 -9.35 -11.13
C ALA A 41 -49.09 -8.50 -11.96
N ALA A 42 -48.71 -7.33 -11.41
CA ALA A 42 -47.61 -6.55 -11.98
C ALA A 42 -46.43 -7.52 -12.09
N GLU A 43 -45.97 -7.77 -13.32
CA GLU A 43 -44.77 -8.57 -13.55
C GLU A 43 -43.66 -7.95 -12.69
N VAL A 44 -43.13 -8.74 -11.76
CA VAL A 44 -41.95 -8.29 -11.00
C VAL A 44 -40.83 -8.11 -11.97
N PRO A 45 -40.30 -6.88 -12.15
CA PRO A 45 -39.30 -6.64 -13.18
C PRO A 45 -38.11 -7.59 -13.01
N GLU A 46 -37.63 -8.10 -14.15
CA GLU A 46 -36.48 -9.01 -14.18
C GLU A 46 -35.24 -8.33 -13.59
N THR A 47 -34.55 -9.03 -12.72
CA THR A 47 -33.27 -8.54 -12.16
C THR A 47 -32.14 -9.06 -13.04
N LYS A 48 -31.46 -8.16 -13.73
CA LYS A 48 -30.23 -8.44 -14.49
C LYS A 48 -29.00 -8.39 -13.57
N ILE A 49 -28.02 -9.26 -13.83
CA ILE A 49 -26.78 -9.35 -13.08
C ILE A 49 -25.64 -8.97 -14.01
N TYR A 50 -24.82 -8.01 -13.58
CA TYR A 50 -23.65 -7.54 -14.28
C TYR A 50 -22.39 -7.88 -13.47
N ALA A 51 -21.28 -8.12 -14.16
CA ALA A 51 -19.99 -8.29 -13.53
C ALA A 51 -19.49 -6.95 -13.00
N GLY A 52 -19.02 -6.93 -11.78
CA GLY A 52 -18.42 -5.77 -11.16
C GLY A 52 -17.11 -6.09 -10.45
N ALA A 53 -16.24 -5.11 -10.33
CA ALA A 53 -15.04 -5.19 -9.55
C ALA A 53 -15.01 -4.08 -8.51
N CYS A 54 -14.69 -4.40 -7.25
CA CYS A 54 -14.46 -3.38 -6.25
C CYS A 54 -13.12 -2.70 -6.55
N ARG A 55 -13.14 -1.41 -6.89
CA ARG A 55 -11.96 -0.63 -7.27
C ARG A 55 -11.41 0.22 -6.13
N SER A 56 -11.80 -0.07 -4.90
CA SER A 56 -11.28 0.61 -3.71
C SER A 56 -9.79 0.35 -3.53
N GLN A 57 -9.10 1.32 -2.92
CA GLN A 57 -7.65 1.26 -2.61
C GLN A 57 -7.27 0.19 -1.57
N CYS A 58 -8.21 -0.51 -0.95
CA CYS A 58 -7.85 -1.60 -0.04
C CYS A 58 -7.10 -2.76 -0.73
N GLY A 59 -6.98 -2.72 -2.06
CA GLY A 59 -6.18 -3.63 -2.86
C GLY A 59 -6.75 -5.04 -3.02
N GLN A 60 -7.89 -5.37 -2.41
CA GLN A 60 -8.37 -6.75 -2.38
C GLN A 60 -9.00 -7.24 -3.69
N GLY A 61 -9.41 -6.33 -4.59
CA GLY A 61 -9.91 -6.69 -5.92
C GLY A 61 -11.09 -7.66 -5.90
N CYS A 62 -12.10 -7.42 -5.05
CA CYS A 62 -13.23 -8.34 -4.93
C CYS A 62 -14.07 -8.34 -6.20
N TYR A 63 -14.40 -9.55 -6.69
CA TYR A 63 -15.36 -9.74 -7.76
C TYR A 63 -16.79 -9.60 -7.22
N LEU A 64 -17.63 -8.85 -7.94
CA LEU A 64 -18.97 -8.50 -7.52
C LEU A 64 -19.99 -8.91 -8.57
N ASN A 65 -21.16 -9.38 -8.13
CA ASN A 65 -22.38 -9.39 -8.91
C ASN A 65 -23.17 -8.12 -8.60
N VAL A 66 -23.41 -7.30 -9.62
CA VAL A 66 -24.20 -6.06 -9.54
C VAL A 66 -25.61 -6.35 -10.03
N HIS A 67 -26.57 -6.32 -9.14
CA HIS A 67 -27.97 -6.64 -9.45
C HIS A 67 -28.73 -5.37 -9.82
N VAL A 68 -29.22 -5.31 -11.03
CA VAL A 68 -29.95 -4.16 -11.58
C VAL A 68 -31.41 -4.52 -11.88
N ARG A 69 -32.31 -3.66 -11.45
CA ARG A 69 -33.74 -3.73 -11.73
C ARG A 69 -34.26 -2.36 -12.16
N ASP A 70 -34.95 -2.28 -13.26
CA ASP A 70 -35.48 -1.01 -13.82
C ASP A 70 -34.41 0.06 -13.97
N GLY A 71 -33.20 -0.34 -14.39
CA GLY A 71 -32.06 0.57 -14.56
C GLY A 71 -31.41 1.03 -13.26
N GLN A 72 -31.79 0.50 -12.09
CA GLN A 72 -31.22 0.84 -10.80
C GLN A 72 -30.51 -0.35 -10.16
N ILE A 73 -29.37 -0.12 -9.54
CA ILE A 73 -28.64 -1.11 -8.75
C ILE A 73 -29.41 -1.31 -7.44
N VAL A 74 -29.93 -2.51 -7.23
CA VAL A 74 -30.72 -2.84 -6.03
C VAL A 74 -29.87 -3.51 -4.95
N ARG A 75 -28.80 -4.18 -5.33
CA ARG A 75 -27.82 -4.78 -4.39
C ARG A 75 -26.54 -5.18 -5.10
N THR A 76 -25.49 -5.43 -4.32
CA THR A 76 -24.27 -6.12 -4.74
C THR A 76 -24.07 -7.37 -3.90
N THR A 77 -23.50 -8.42 -4.49
CA THR A 77 -23.14 -9.68 -3.81
C THR A 77 -21.74 -10.11 -4.25
N ALA A 78 -21.16 -11.12 -3.60
CA ALA A 78 -19.94 -11.72 -4.11
C ALA A 78 -20.17 -12.28 -5.51
N GLY A 79 -19.22 -12.06 -6.41
CA GLY A 79 -19.11 -12.80 -7.66
C GLY A 79 -18.65 -14.23 -7.38
N HIS A 80 -18.73 -15.08 -8.42
CA HIS A 80 -18.33 -16.47 -8.32
C HIS A 80 -17.22 -16.78 -9.33
N PHE A 81 -16.14 -17.39 -8.83
CA PHE A 81 -15.05 -17.93 -9.64
C PHE A 81 -15.22 -19.44 -9.73
N GLU A 82 -15.49 -19.94 -10.92
CA GLU A 82 -15.70 -21.39 -11.14
C GLU A 82 -14.45 -22.21 -10.76
N ASP A 83 -13.27 -21.64 -10.96
CA ASP A 83 -11.96 -22.25 -10.75
C ASP A 83 -11.25 -21.80 -9.44
N GLY A 84 -11.95 -21.09 -8.54
CA GLY A 84 -11.39 -20.58 -7.30
C GLY A 84 -12.47 -20.06 -6.32
N PRO A 85 -13.43 -20.91 -5.92
CA PRO A 85 -14.53 -20.47 -5.05
C PRO A 85 -14.08 -20.01 -3.66
N GLU A 86 -12.85 -20.30 -3.26
CA GLU A 86 -12.23 -19.75 -2.03
C GLU A 86 -12.08 -18.24 -2.06
N PHE A 87 -12.07 -17.63 -3.26
CA PHE A 87 -12.00 -16.18 -3.45
C PHE A 87 -13.39 -15.50 -3.55
N ASP A 88 -14.48 -16.23 -3.49
CA ASP A 88 -15.86 -15.72 -3.55
C ASP A 88 -16.25 -14.97 -2.28
N ARG A 89 -15.57 -13.87 -1.99
CA ARG A 89 -15.70 -13.15 -0.72
C ARG A 89 -15.79 -11.65 -0.94
N ILE A 90 -16.66 -11.00 -0.20
CA ILE A 90 -16.73 -9.53 -0.14
C ILE A 90 -16.92 -9.07 1.30
N CYS A 91 -16.46 -7.86 1.58
CA CYS A 91 -16.63 -7.22 2.88
C CYS A 91 -17.89 -6.32 2.90
N PRO A 92 -18.29 -5.75 4.04
CA PRO A 92 -19.41 -4.83 4.13
C PRO A 92 -19.34 -3.66 3.13
N LYS A 93 -18.13 -3.18 2.79
CA LYS A 93 -17.94 -2.14 1.75
C LYS A 93 -18.37 -2.62 0.36
N GLY A 94 -18.13 -3.88 0.02
CA GLY A 94 -18.61 -4.48 -1.22
C GLY A 94 -20.13 -4.61 -1.24
N LEU A 95 -20.76 -4.90 -0.11
CA LEU A 95 -22.22 -4.97 0.02
C LEU A 95 -22.90 -3.60 0.00
N SER A 96 -22.19 -2.54 0.44
CA SER A 96 -22.72 -1.18 0.55
C SER A 96 -22.60 -0.33 -0.73
N GLN A 97 -22.08 -0.89 -1.81
CA GLN A 97 -21.88 -0.16 -3.07
C GLN A 97 -23.11 0.62 -3.58
N PRO A 98 -24.35 0.05 -3.53
CA PRO A 98 -25.52 0.81 -3.96
C PRO A 98 -25.71 2.12 -3.20
N ALA A 99 -25.44 2.13 -1.88
CA ALA A 99 -25.57 3.34 -1.08
C ALA A 99 -24.58 4.43 -1.52
N ARG A 100 -23.37 4.07 -1.97
CA ARG A 100 -22.42 5.02 -2.55
C ARG A 100 -22.82 5.53 -3.91
N VAL A 101 -23.32 4.64 -4.78
CA VAL A 101 -23.79 5.04 -6.11
C VAL A 101 -24.87 6.11 -6.03
N TYR A 102 -25.79 5.96 -5.08
CA TYR A 102 -26.94 6.86 -4.90
C TYR A 102 -26.75 7.82 -3.72
N SER A 103 -25.51 8.05 -3.29
CA SER A 103 -25.20 8.98 -2.20
C SER A 103 -25.63 10.41 -2.54
N SER A 104 -26.17 11.13 -1.56
CA SER A 104 -26.49 12.58 -1.69
C SER A 104 -25.25 13.45 -1.85
N GLU A 105 -24.07 12.94 -1.50
CA GLU A 105 -22.79 13.64 -1.65
C GLU A 105 -22.22 13.58 -3.08
N ARG A 106 -22.90 12.89 -4.02
CA ARG A 106 -22.47 12.79 -5.41
C ARG A 106 -22.43 14.15 -6.09
N LEU A 107 -21.30 14.44 -6.75
CA LEU A 107 -21.22 15.58 -7.67
C LEU A 107 -22.11 15.29 -8.87
N GLN A 108 -23.01 16.24 -9.20
CA GLN A 108 -24.06 16.02 -10.18
C GLN A 108 -23.76 16.67 -11.55
N TYR A 109 -23.05 17.77 -11.54
CA TYR A 109 -22.72 18.59 -12.71
C TYR A 109 -21.41 19.32 -12.50
N PRO A 110 -20.74 19.80 -13.56
CA PRO A 110 -19.58 20.67 -13.40
C PRO A 110 -19.92 21.94 -12.63
N MET A 111 -19.01 22.38 -11.78
CA MET A 111 -19.21 23.54 -10.92
C MET A 111 -17.99 24.46 -10.91
N ARG A 112 -18.25 25.77 -10.80
CA ARG A 112 -17.24 26.80 -10.59
C ARG A 112 -17.39 27.40 -9.21
N ARG A 113 -16.27 27.65 -8.54
CA ARG A 113 -16.24 28.28 -7.23
C ARG A 113 -16.65 29.78 -7.33
N ILE A 114 -17.50 30.22 -6.41
CA ILE A 114 -17.95 31.61 -6.29
C ILE A 114 -17.67 32.23 -4.91
N GLY A 115 -17.12 31.47 -3.97
CA GLY A 115 -16.72 31.88 -2.62
C GLY A 115 -15.22 31.76 -2.38
N ALA A 116 -14.78 31.93 -1.13
CA ALA A 116 -13.43 31.58 -0.73
C ALA A 116 -13.23 30.06 -0.82
N ARG A 117 -11.99 29.63 -0.99
CA ARG A 117 -11.63 28.19 -0.93
C ARG A 117 -11.97 27.62 0.44
N GLY A 118 -12.49 26.43 0.49
CA GLY A 118 -12.98 25.79 1.72
C GLY A 118 -14.40 26.17 2.13
N GLU A 119 -15.01 27.22 1.60
CA GLU A 119 -16.40 27.60 1.93
C GLU A 119 -17.47 26.68 1.31
N GLY A 120 -17.13 25.88 0.30
CA GLY A 120 -18.07 25.01 -0.39
C GLY A 120 -19.13 25.75 -1.23
N LYS A 121 -18.87 26.99 -1.65
CA LYS A 121 -19.77 27.80 -2.46
C LYS A 121 -19.44 27.67 -3.94
N PHE A 122 -20.32 27.05 -4.69
CA PHE A 122 -20.15 26.77 -6.12
C PHE A 122 -21.42 27.17 -6.89
N GLU A 123 -21.23 27.54 -8.15
CA GLU A 123 -22.29 27.63 -9.15
C GLU A 123 -22.16 26.51 -10.19
N ARG A 124 -23.29 26.04 -10.69
CA ARG A 124 -23.29 25.08 -11.80
C ARG A 124 -22.85 25.77 -13.09
N ILE A 125 -21.99 25.08 -13.85
CA ILE A 125 -21.60 25.47 -15.22
C ILE A 125 -21.80 24.26 -16.14
N THR A 126 -21.69 24.48 -17.45
CA THR A 126 -21.71 23.39 -18.44
C THR A 126 -20.33 22.71 -18.54
N TRP A 127 -20.31 21.50 -19.12
CA TRP A 127 -19.06 20.81 -19.46
C TRP A 127 -18.19 21.66 -20.40
N ASP A 128 -18.78 22.29 -21.41
CA ASP A 128 -18.05 23.11 -22.37
C ASP A 128 -17.39 24.30 -21.68
N GLU A 129 -18.12 25.00 -20.80
CA GLU A 129 -17.55 26.10 -19.98
C GLU A 129 -16.42 25.61 -19.09
N ALA A 130 -16.59 24.47 -18.42
CA ALA A 130 -15.54 23.91 -17.54
C ALA A 130 -14.27 23.55 -18.33
N ILE A 131 -14.40 22.81 -19.41
CA ILE A 131 -13.25 22.41 -20.24
C ILE A 131 -12.57 23.62 -20.87
N GLN A 132 -13.36 24.57 -21.38
CA GLN A 132 -12.81 25.80 -21.97
C GLN A 132 -12.01 26.62 -20.94
N GLU A 133 -12.57 26.84 -19.75
CA GLU A 133 -11.86 27.62 -18.69
C GLU A 133 -10.57 26.93 -18.24
N ILE A 134 -10.61 25.60 -18.03
CA ILE A 134 -9.42 24.83 -17.66
C ILE A 134 -8.33 24.96 -18.72
N THR A 135 -8.70 24.70 -19.98
CA THR A 135 -7.71 24.63 -21.07
C THR A 135 -7.19 26.00 -21.49
N ASP A 136 -7.98 27.06 -21.39
CA ASP A 136 -7.53 28.43 -21.64
C ASP A 136 -6.46 28.83 -20.61
N LYS A 137 -6.70 28.56 -19.33
CA LYS A 137 -5.71 28.80 -18.27
C LYS A 137 -4.45 27.96 -18.45
N TRP A 138 -4.60 26.66 -18.74
CA TRP A 138 -3.46 25.79 -18.95
C TRP A 138 -2.61 26.19 -20.15
N LYS A 139 -3.21 26.63 -21.26
CA LYS A 139 -2.49 27.19 -22.42
C LYS A 139 -1.72 28.44 -22.03
N ALA A 140 -2.34 29.37 -21.32
CA ALA A 140 -1.67 30.58 -20.85
C ALA A 140 -0.50 30.26 -19.92
N TYR A 141 -0.67 29.36 -18.96
CA TYR A 141 0.42 28.96 -18.06
C TYR A 141 1.54 28.23 -18.81
N THR A 142 1.19 27.38 -19.78
CA THR A 142 2.20 26.69 -20.60
C THR A 142 2.99 27.67 -21.45
N GLU A 143 2.35 28.70 -22.03
CA GLU A 143 3.00 29.74 -22.84
C GLU A 143 3.95 30.61 -22.00
N GLU A 144 3.52 30.99 -20.79
CA GLU A 144 4.27 31.93 -19.94
C GLU A 144 5.34 31.23 -19.08
N PHE A 145 5.05 30.05 -18.54
CA PHE A 145 5.86 29.37 -17.51
C PHE A 145 6.38 27.99 -17.93
N GLY A 146 5.93 27.47 -19.07
CA GLY A 146 6.20 26.10 -19.51
C GLY A 146 5.19 25.07 -18.95
N PRO A 147 5.13 23.87 -19.57
CA PRO A 147 4.14 22.85 -19.23
C PRO A 147 4.30 22.30 -17.80
N GLU A 148 5.50 22.36 -17.22
CA GLU A 148 5.79 21.90 -15.86
C GLU A 148 5.11 22.76 -14.76
N SER A 149 4.62 23.96 -15.13
CA SER A 149 3.82 24.82 -14.23
C SER A 149 2.43 24.25 -13.92
N ILE A 150 2.00 23.22 -14.66
CA ILE A 150 0.78 22.45 -14.42
C ILE A 150 1.18 21.15 -13.74
N SER A 151 0.65 20.90 -12.55
CA SER A 151 0.95 19.70 -11.76
C SER A 151 -0.26 18.80 -11.63
N PHE A 152 -0.03 17.49 -11.74
CA PHE A 152 -1.07 16.45 -11.60
C PHE A 152 -0.78 15.57 -10.40
N PHE A 153 -1.81 15.32 -9.59
CA PHE A 153 -1.76 14.34 -8.52
C PHE A 153 -2.64 13.14 -8.88
N LEU A 154 -1.99 12.00 -9.08
CA LEU A 154 -2.66 10.75 -9.44
C LEU A 154 -2.99 10.00 -8.15
N GLY A 155 -4.24 10.10 -7.70
CA GLY A 155 -4.71 9.39 -6.51
C GLY A 155 -5.16 7.97 -6.80
N SER A 156 -5.23 7.14 -5.78
CA SER A 156 -5.61 5.73 -5.87
C SER A 156 -7.05 5.44 -5.45
N GLY A 157 -7.91 6.44 -5.44
CA GLY A 157 -9.33 6.28 -5.10
C GLY A 157 -10.12 5.41 -6.06
N ASN A 158 -9.66 5.32 -7.31
CA ASN A 158 -10.13 4.39 -8.33
C ASN A 158 -8.95 3.57 -8.87
N THR A 159 -9.05 2.26 -8.84
CA THR A 159 -8.00 1.33 -9.31
C THR A 159 -8.37 0.63 -10.63
N GLY A 160 -9.28 1.21 -11.41
CA GLY A 160 -9.51 0.84 -12.81
C GLY A 160 -8.39 1.34 -13.71
N HIS A 161 -8.18 0.71 -14.87
CA HIS A 161 -7.07 1.07 -15.75
C HIS A 161 -7.37 2.31 -16.62
N LEU A 162 -8.58 2.41 -17.17
CA LEU A 162 -8.99 3.56 -17.97
C LEU A 162 -9.23 4.80 -17.11
N GLY A 163 -9.92 4.62 -15.98
CA GLY A 163 -10.37 5.73 -15.14
C GLY A 163 -9.52 5.95 -13.88
N GLY A 164 -8.61 5.05 -13.55
CA GLY A 164 -7.82 5.15 -12.33
C GLY A 164 -6.64 6.12 -12.46
N GLY A 165 -6.32 6.77 -11.35
CA GLY A 165 -5.09 7.56 -11.23
C GLY A 165 -3.88 6.77 -10.74
N ALA A 166 -4.13 5.63 -10.09
CA ALA A 166 -3.09 4.85 -9.45
C ALA A 166 -2.38 3.81 -10.33
N PRO A 167 -3.01 3.16 -11.32
CA PRO A 167 -2.26 2.29 -12.21
C PRO A 167 -1.32 3.10 -13.09
N ASP A 168 -0.04 2.77 -13.08
CA ASP A 168 0.86 3.27 -14.11
C ASP A 168 0.35 2.83 -15.49
N GLY A 169 0.52 3.68 -16.49
CA GLY A 169 -0.04 3.46 -17.82
C GLY A 169 -1.53 3.80 -17.96
N SER A 170 -2.13 4.50 -16.98
CA SER A 170 -3.49 5.01 -17.09
C SER A 170 -3.63 6.13 -18.13
N VAL A 171 -4.86 6.39 -18.59
CA VAL A 171 -5.12 7.49 -19.56
C VAL A 171 -4.79 8.86 -18.95
N MET A 172 -4.92 9.02 -17.63
CA MET A 172 -4.48 10.24 -16.95
C MET A 172 -2.95 10.43 -17.06
N GLU A 173 -2.17 9.36 -16.86
CA GLU A 173 -0.72 9.43 -17.03
C GLU A 173 -0.33 9.72 -18.48
N HIS A 174 -1.10 9.17 -19.44
CA HIS A 174 -0.93 9.50 -20.85
C HIS A 174 -1.16 10.99 -21.11
N LEU A 175 -2.26 11.59 -20.59
CA LEU A 175 -2.52 13.03 -20.71
C LEU A 175 -1.35 13.86 -20.16
N LEU A 176 -0.88 13.54 -18.97
CA LEU A 176 0.25 14.21 -18.33
C LEU A 176 1.51 14.16 -19.23
N ASN A 177 1.82 12.97 -19.76
CA ASN A 177 2.99 12.79 -20.63
C ASN A 177 2.85 13.51 -21.99
N VAL A 178 1.65 13.56 -22.56
CA VAL A 178 1.38 14.32 -23.79
C VAL A 178 1.61 15.80 -23.58
N MET A 179 1.19 16.32 -22.41
CA MET A 179 1.34 17.73 -22.06
C MET A 179 2.78 18.10 -21.65
N GLY A 180 3.59 17.16 -21.18
CA GLY A 180 4.86 17.43 -20.50
C GLY A 180 4.69 18.07 -19.13
N ALA A 181 3.55 17.84 -18.48
CA ALA A 181 3.21 18.41 -17.19
C ALA A 181 3.97 17.73 -16.04
N SER A 182 4.00 18.37 -14.87
CA SER A 182 4.61 17.80 -13.65
C SER A 182 3.73 16.75 -13.01
N ARG A 183 4.35 15.72 -12.41
CA ARG A 183 3.67 14.69 -11.62
C ARG A 183 4.02 14.84 -10.15
N VAL A 184 3.01 14.98 -9.28
CA VAL A 184 3.18 14.97 -7.83
C VAL A 184 2.91 13.57 -7.32
N LEU A 185 3.86 13.00 -6.57
CA LEU A 185 3.79 11.66 -5.98
C LEU A 185 3.35 11.73 -4.52
N PRO A 186 2.56 10.75 -4.03
CA PRO A 186 2.02 10.77 -2.67
C PRO A 186 3.04 10.42 -1.57
N ASP A 187 4.23 9.94 -1.89
CA ASP A 187 5.35 9.61 -0.97
C ASP A 187 4.99 8.68 0.19
N ARG A 188 4.13 7.70 -0.06
CA ARG A 188 3.68 6.74 0.95
C ARG A 188 4.02 5.33 0.55
N ASP A 189 4.17 4.48 1.57
CA ASP A 189 4.31 3.04 1.40
C ASP A 189 5.49 2.63 0.52
N ILE A 190 6.60 3.40 0.56
CA ILE A 190 7.76 3.24 -0.33
C ILE A 190 8.93 2.52 0.37
N ALA A 191 9.16 2.77 1.66
CA ALA A 191 10.35 2.27 2.37
C ALA A 191 10.49 0.75 2.32
N THR A 192 9.42 0.03 2.66
CA THR A 192 9.42 -1.43 2.66
C THR A 192 9.59 -2.03 1.26
N PRO A 193 8.78 -1.65 0.24
CA PRO A 193 9.00 -2.15 -1.12
C PRO A 193 10.37 -1.82 -1.70
N MET A 194 10.92 -0.64 -1.41
CA MET A 194 12.25 -0.25 -1.86
C MET A 194 13.32 -1.15 -1.26
N LYS A 195 13.26 -1.43 0.06
CA LYS A 195 14.26 -2.29 0.70
C LYS A 195 14.15 -3.72 0.21
N TRP A 196 12.93 -4.22 -0.05
CA TRP A 196 12.76 -5.54 -0.68
C TRP A 196 13.42 -5.58 -2.07
N ALA A 197 13.19 -4.55 -2.89
CA ALA A 197 13.80 -4.48 -4.21
C ALA A 197 15.34 -4.43 -4.13
N HIS A 198 15.90 -3.72 -3.16
CA HIS A 198 17.35 -3.64 -2.95
C HIS A 198 17.96 -4.98 -2.54
N MET A 199 17.28 -5.74 -1.69
CA MET A 199 17.82 -6.99 -1.12
C MET A 199 17.47 -8.23 -1.96
N PHE A 200 16.30 -8.24 -2.59
CA PHE A 200 15.71 -9.44 -3.21
C PHE A 200 15.39 -9.29 -4.69
N GLY A 201 15.42 -8.07 -5.22
CA GLY A 201 14.94 -7.78 -6.57
C GLY A 201 13.41 -7.83 -6.64
N VAL A 202 12.88 -8.57 -7.61
CA VAL A 202 11.43 -8.78 -7.82
C VAL A 202 11.06 -10.26 -7.62
N ASN A 203 9.76 -10.57 -7.55
CA ASN A 203 9.25 -11.96 -7.43
C ASN A 203 9.76 -12.75 -6.21
N PHE A 204 10.06 -12.07 -5.12
CA PHE A 204 10.58 -12.66 -3.89
C PHE A 204 9.48 -13.12 -2.91
N ALA A 205 8.23 -12.72 -3.11
CA ALA A 205 7.13 -13.02 -2.17
C ALA A 205 6.32 -14.23 -2.60
N SER A 206 6.01 -15.11 -1.64
CA SER A 206 5.09 -16.22 -1.82
C SER A 206 3.63 -15.73 -1.93
N ARG A 207 2.78 -16.53 -2.56
CA ARG A 207 1.38 -16.21 -2.85
C ARG A 207 0.43 -16.79 -1.81
N THR A 208 -0.81 -16.31 -1.84
CA THR A 208 -1.87 -16.75 -0.92
C THR A 208 -2.09 -18.26 -0.97
N CYS A 209 -1.98 -18.88 -2.14
CA CYS A 209 -2.10 -20.33 -2.31
C CYS A 209 -0.97 -21.14 -1.67
N ASP A 210 0.17 -20.52 -1.34
CA ASP A 210 1.28 -21.18 -0.61
C ASP A 210 1.09 -21.09 0.92
N SER A 211 0.25 -20.20 1.42
CA SER A 211 0.10 -19.96 2.86
C SER A 211 -0.33 -21.19 3.68
N PRO A 212 -1.09 -22.17 3.15
CA PRO A 212 -1.40 -23.39 3.89
C PRO A 212 -0.18 -24.28 4.20
N ASN A 213 0.94 -24.08 3.51
CA ASN A 213 2.17 -24.84 3.73
C ASN A 213 2.99 -24.31 4.92
N ALA A 214 2.67 -23.12 5.44
CA ALA A 214 3.39 -22.52 6.56
C ALA A 214 3.05 -23.24 7.88
N LYS A 215 4.09 -23.57 8.65
CA LYS A 215 3.93 -24.04 10.03
C LYS A 215 3.66 -22.88 10.97
N HIS A 216 4.33 -21.76 10.74
CA HIS A 216 4.11 -20.49 11.44
C HIS A 216 3.77 -19.39 10.44
N HIS A 217 2.77 -18.59 10.79
CA HIS A 217 2.43 -17.37 10.07
C HIS A 217 2.62 -16.18 11.00
N VAL A 218 3.50 -15.28 10.65
CA VAL A 218 3.80 -14.07 11.42
C VAL A 218 3.24 -12.85 10.72
N ILE A 219 2.28 -12.17 11.34
CA ILE A 219 1.85 -10.83 10.90
C ILE A 219 2.67 -9.81 11.67
N TRP A 220 3.43 -8.99 10.94
CA TRP A 220 4.30 -8.00 11.53
C TRP A 220 3.89 -6.58 11.12
N GLY A 221 3.50 -5.75 12.11
CA GLY A 221 3.18 -4.34 11.94
C GLY A 221 1.87 -4.05 11.21
N GLY A 222 0.78 -4.78 11.53
CA GLY A 222 -0.51 -4.46 10.98
C GLY A 222 -1.67 -5.38 11.36
N ASP A 223 -2.88 -4.93 11.08
CA ASP A 223 -4.13 -5.68 11.32
C ASP A 223 -4.79 -6.07 9.99
N THR A 224 -4.51 -7.29 9.55
CA THR A 224 -5.05 -7.85 8.30
C THR A 224 -6.58 -7.91 8.30
N ALA A 225 -7.23 -8.14 9.47
CA ALA A 225 -8.69 -8.16 9.59
C ALA A 225 -9.34 -6.79 9.34
N VAL A 226 -8.60 -5.72 9.49
CA VAL A 226 -9.06 -4.35 9.24
C VAL A 226 -8.65 -3.84 7.86
N SER A 227 -7.39 -3.98 7.50
CA SER A 227 -6.83 -3.43 6.25
C SER A 227 -7.05 -4.34 5.04
N GLN A 228 -6.95 -5.67 5.21
CA GLN A 228 -6.96 -6.66 4.11
C GLN A 228 -7.91 -7.83 4.42
N LYS A 229 -9.18 -7.53 4.58
CA LYS A 229 -10.23 -8.45 5.08
C LYS A 229 -10.33 -9.78 4.33
N GLN A 230 -10.03 -9.81 3.04
CA GLN A 230 -10.09 -11.05 2.26
C GLN A 230 -8.90 -11.96 2.59
N LEU A 231 -7.71 -11.37 2.79
CA LEU A 231 -6.53 -12.14 3.21
C LEU A 231 -6.67 -12.67 4.64
N ALA A 232 -7.37 -11.94 5.52
CA ALA A 232 -7.62 -12.40 6.88
C ALA A 232 -8.33 -13.76 6.94
N HIS A 233 -9.17 -14.09 5.95
CA HIS A 233 -9.81 -15.41 5.88
C HIS A 233 -8.79 -16.51 5.69
N PHE A 234 -7.85 -16.35 4.77
CA PHE A 234 -6.83 -17.37 4.51
C PHE A 234 -5.95 -17.59 5.75
N VAL A 235 -5.55 -16.49 6.42
CA VAL A 235 -4.79 -16.58 7.68
C VAL A 235 -5.55 -17.34 8.75
N LEU A 236 -6.84 -17.05 8.94
CA LEU A 236 -7.66 -17.70 9.95
C LEU A 236 -8.02 -19.15 9.60
N ASP A 237 -8.30 -19.44 8.32
CA ASP A 237 -8.55 -20.79 7.83
C ASP A 237 -7.29 -21.67 8.01
N ASN A 238 -6.09 -21.14 7.75
CA ASN A 238 -4.81 -21.82 7.98
C ASN A 238 -4.57 -22.07 9.47
N ARG A 239 -4.79 -21.05 10.31
CA ARG A 239 -4.70 -21.18 11.77
C ARG A 239 -5.62 -22.28 12.29
N ASP A 240 -6.88 -22.28 11.87
CA ASP A 240 -7.85 -23.32 12.24
C ASP A 240 -7.46 -24.71 11.72
N SER A 241 -6.59 -24.77 10.72
CA SER A 241 -6.00 -26.00 10.16
C SER A 241 -4.68 -26.41 10.83
N GLY A 242 -4.16 -25.60 11.77
CA GLY A 242 -2.99 -25.95 12.58
C GLY A 242 -1.74 -25.09 12.38
N THR A 243 -1.77 -24.08 11.50
CA THR A 243 -0.70 -23.08 11.39
C THR A 243 -0.69 -22.22 12.64
N HIS A 244 0.45 -22.07 13.29
CA HIS A 244 0.60 -21.19 14.46
C HIS A 244 0.65 -19.72 14.04
N LEU A 245 -0.29 -18.92 14.52
CA LEU A 245 -0.38 -17.49 14.18
C LEU A 245 0.28 -16.63 15.26
N THR A 246 1.33 -15.90 14.89
CA THR A 246 1.96 -14.87 15.74
C THR A 246 1.64 -13.48 15.19
N VAL A 247 1.28 -12.54 16.04
CA VAL A 247 1.12 -11.12 15.68
C VAL A 247 2.13 -10.28 16.45
N ILE A 248 2.98 -9.55 15.73
CA ILE A 248 3.91 -8.56 16.27
C ILE A 248 3.36 -7.18 15.90
N ASP A 249 2.90 -6.41 16.88
CA ASP A 249 2.28 -5.12 16.64
C ASP A 249 2.44 -4.22 17.88
N ILE A 250 2.21 -2.94 17.70
CA ILE A 250 2.25 -1.94 18.76
C ILE A 250 1.01 -1.95 19.67
N ALA A 251 -0.09 -2.60 19.26
CA ALA A 251 -1.32 -2.68 20.06
C ALA A 251 -2.05 -4.02 19.88
N TYR A 252 -2.75 -4.46 20.91
CA TYR A 252 -3.57 -5.67 20.91
C TYR A 252 -4.90 -5.43 20.19
N ARG A 253 -4.91 -5.63 18.86
CA ARG A 253 -6.05 -5.35 17.98
C ARG A 253 -6.74 -6.61 17.46
N THR A 254 -7.54 -6.49 16.39
CA THR A 254 -8.45 -7.56 15.92
C THR A 254 -7.72 -8.85 15.56
N MET A 255 -6.60 -8.78 14.81
CA MET A 255 -5.84 -10.00 14.48
C MET A 255 -5.09 -10.55 15.70
N ALA A 256 -4.58 -9.69 16.58
CA ALA A 256 -3.95 -10.12 17.83
C ALA A 256 -4.91 -10.92 18.72
N GLN A 257 -6.20 -10.57 18.75
CA GLN A 257 -7.23 -11.32 19.44
C GLN A 257 -7.49 -12.73 18.87
N LYS A 258 -7.03 -12.99 17.68
CA LYS A 258 -7.16 -14.27 16.98
C LYS A 258 -5.84 -15.05 16.93
N ALA A 259 -4.74 -14.40 17.28
CA ALA A 259 -3.42 -15.02 17.29
C ALA A 259 -3.26 -16.02 18.43
N ASP A 260 -2.39 -17.01 18.22
CA ASP A 260 -1.94 -17.93 19.26
C ASP A 260 -0.89 -17.25 20.14
N ASP A 261 -0.17 -16.26 19.57
CA ASP A 261 0.85 -15.48 20.24
C ASP A 261 0.81 -14.01 19.83
N PHE A 262 0.94 -13.10 20.80
CA PHE A 262 1.03 -11.67 20.57
C PHE A 262 2.30 -11.09 21.19
N VAL A 263 3.02 -10.30 20.41
CA VAL A 263 4.26 -9.62 20.80
C VAL A 263 4.06 -8.12 20.65
N ALA A 264 4.00 -7.42 21.78
CA ALA A 264 3.93 -5.97 21.80
C ALA A 264 5.34 -5.38 21.60
N VAL A 265 5.54 -4.62 20.52
CA VAL A 265 6.78 -3.92 20.23
C VAL A 265 6.60 -2.41 20.37
N HIS A 266 7.57 -1.68 20.94
CA HIS A 266 7.49 -0.23 21.02
C HIS A 266 7.41 0.39 19.62
N PRO A 267 6.64 1.49 19.42
CA PRO A 267 6.53 2.14 18.12
C PRO A 267 7.89 2.48 17.51
N GLY A 268 8.11 2.08 16.25
CA GLY A 268 9.34 2.38 15.50
C GLY A 268 10.59 1.59 15.89
N THR A 269 10.47 0.54 16.72
CA THR A 269 11.61 -0.27 17.21
C THR A 269 11.65 -1.69 16.66
N ASP A 270 10.86 -1.98 15.64
CA ASP A 270 10.81 -3.30 14.98
C ASP A 270 12.18 -3.80 14.52
N GLY A 271 13.04 -2.88 14.02
CA GLY A 271 14.41 -3.21 13.63
C GLY A 271 15.28 -3.65 14.80
N ALA A 272 15.10 -3.06 15.98
CA ALA A 272 15.83 -3.46 17.18
C ALA A 272 15.42 -4.88 17.65
N LEU A 273 14.11 -5.19 17.63
CA LEU A 273 13.61 -6.55 17.86
C LEU A 273 14.26 -7.54 16.89
N ALA A 274 14.26 -7.21 15.60
CA ALA A 274 14.83 -8.07 14.56
C ALA A 274 16.34 -8.29 14.75
N LEU A 275 17.10 -7.27 15.13
CA LEU A 275 18.54 -7.40 15.42
C LEU A 275 18.81 -8.28 16.65
N GLY A 276 17.98 -8.17 17.69
CA GLY A 276 18.04 -9.09 18.82
C GLY A 276 17.77 -10.55 18.42
N MET A 277 16.82 -10.78 17.50
CA MET A 277 16.58 -12.10 16.93
C MET A 277 17.77 -12.62 16.10
N CYS A 278 18.36 -11.76 15.25
CA CYS A 278 19.58 -12.09 14.52
C CYS A 278 20.73 -12.44 15.46
N ARG A 279 20.91 -11.65 16.49
CA ARG A 279 21.95 -11.90 17.52
C ARG A 279 21.72 -13.23 18.23
N ALA A 280 20.50 -13.52 18.65
CA ALA A 280 20.17 -14.79 19.28
C ALA A 280 20.45 -16.01 18.37
N MET A 281 20.22 -15.86 17.06
CA MET A 281 20.56 -16.93 16.09
C MET A 281 22.08 -17.15 16.04
N ILE A 282 22.88 -16.07 15.98
CA ILE A 282 24.34 -16.16 15.91
C ILE A 282 24.91 -16.75 17.20
N ASP A 283 24.47 -16.29 18.38
CA ASP A 283 24.98 -16.75 19.68
C ASP A 283 24.71 -18.21 19.95
N ASN A 284 23.71 -18.80 19.29
CA ASN A 284 23.31 -20.20 19.47
C ASN A 284 23.62 -21.09 18.25
N ASP A 285 24.33 -20.59 17.25
CA ASP A 285 24.65 -21.30 16.01
C ASP A 285 23.38 -21.83 15.27
N TRP A 286 22.29 -21.04 15.27
CA TRP A 286 21.01 -21.43 14.64
C TRP A 286 20.84 -20.91 13.22
N GLN A 287 21.75 -20.07 12.72
CA GLN A 287 21.68 -19.55 11.36
C GLN A 287 21.85 -20.67 10.31
N ASP A 288 21.14 -20.57 9.21
CA ASP A 288 21.24 -21.49 8.07
C ASP A 288 22.48 -21.16 7.22
N THR A 289 23.63 -21.74 7.60
CA THR A 289 24.92 -21.47 6.94
C THR A 289 24.97 -21.96 5.50
N GLU A 290 24.20 -23.00 5.13
CA GLU A 290 24.14 -23.50 3.75
C GLU A 290 23.34 -22.50 2.90
N PHE A 291 22.17 -22.06 3.38
CA PHE A 291 21.39 -21.04 2.69
C PHE A 291 22.20 -19.74 2.50
N LEU A 292 22.86 -19.28 3.53
CA LEU A 292 23.72 -18.07 3.48
C LEU A 292 24.82 -18.21 2.43
N ARG A 293 25.46 -19.37 2.37
CA ARG A 293 26.56 -19.66 1.43
C ARG A 293 26.08 -19.73 -0.02
N ASP A 294 24.96 -20.38 -0.26
CA ASP A 294 24.56 -20.78 -1.60
C ASP A 294 23.58 -19.77 -2.26
N HIS A 295 22.80 -19.02 -1.46
CA HIS A 295 21.69 -18.20 -1.93
C HIS A 295 21.80 -16.71 -1.60
N THR A 296 22.87 -16.30 -0.90
CA THR A 296 23.10 -14.91 -0.56
C THR A 296 24.48 -14.43 -0.99
N GLU A 297 24.71 -13.12 -0.96
CA GLU A 297 26.03 -12.51 -1.17
C GLU A 297 26.92 -12.55 0.09
N ALA A 298 26.46 -13.15 1.19
CA ALA A 298 27.20 -13.24 2.46
C ALA A 298 28.68 -13.67 2.34
N PRO A 299 29.07 -14.61 1.42
CA PRO A 299 30.47 -14.98 1.20
C PRO A 299 31.31 -13.96 0.42
N PHE A 300 30.68 -12.91 -0.18
CA PHE A 300 31.38 -11.99 -1.06
C PHE A 300 32.36 -11.14 -0.28
N LEU A 301 33.52 -10.90 -0.90
CA LEU A 301 34.63 -10.20 -0.24
C LEU A 301 34.58 -8.71 -0.49
N ILE A 302 34.72 -7.93 0.58
CA ILE A 302 34.73 -6.47 0.57
C ILE A 302 36.08 -5.99 1.04
N LYS A 303 36.68 -5.06 0.25
CA LYS A 303 37.96 -4.42 0.56
C LYS A 303 37.78 -3.34 1.65
N ALA A 304 38.88 -2.92 2.26
CA ALA A 304 38.89 -1.87 3.29
C ALA A 304 38.33 -0.52 2.80
N ASP A 305 38.29 -0.26 1.49
CA ASP A 305 37.68 0.94 0.90
C ASP A 305 36.17 0.82 0.69
N GLY A 306 35.56 -0.30 1.08
CA GLY A 306 34.14 -0.57 0.95
C GLY A 306 33.70 -1.04 -0.41
N LYS A 307 34.61 -1.39 -1.30
CA LYS A 307 34.32 -1.98 -2.60
C LYS A 307 34.42 -3.48 -2.57
N PHE A 308 33.61 -4.14 -3.37
CA PHE A 308 33.76 -5.56 -3.58
C PHE A 308 35.14 -5.89 -4.16
N PHE A 309 35.68 -7.02 -3.70
CA PHE A 309 36.85 -7.61 -4.32
C PHE A 309 36.42 -8.38 -5.57
N ARG A 310 37.03 -8.09 -6.71
CA ARG A 310 36.63 -8.61 -8.02
C ARG A 310 37.77 -9.35 -8.71
N MET A 311 37.46 -10.12 -9.77
CA MET A 311 38.49 -10.85 -10.53
C MET A 311 39.55 -9.92 -11.11
N SER A 312 39.19 -8.70 -11.48
CA SER A 312 40.18 -7.68 -11.91
C SER A 312 41.22 -7.32 -10.81
N ASP A 313 40.85 -7.40 -9.52
CA ASP A 313 41.79 -7.19 -8.40
C ASP A 313 42.85 -8.31 -8.30
N LEU A 314 42.57 -9.49 -8.90
CA LEU A 314 43.50 -10.61 -9.07
C LEU A 314 44.26 -10.54 -10.42
N GLY A 315 44.14 -9.44 -11.16
CA GLY A 315 44.80 -9.28 -12.48
C GLY A 315 44.13 -10.02 -13.63
N VAL A 316 42.90 -10.51 -13.44
CA VAL A 316 42.10 -11.15 -14.48
C VAL A 316 41.26 -10.08 -15.19
N GLU A 317 41.61 -9.78 -16.42
CA GLU A 317 40.89 -8.78 -17.21
C GLU A 317 39.51 -9.29 -17.66
N PRO A 318 38.44 -8.51 -17.56
CA PRO A 318 37.12 -8.87 -18.05
C PRO A 318 37.13 -9.16 -19.55
N THR A 319 36.65 -10.32 -19.94
CA THR A 319 36.55 -10.75 -21.34
C THR A 319 35.15 -10.62 -21.93
N GLU A 320 34.16 -10.49 -21.07
CA GLU A 320 32.74 -10.39 -21.44
C GLU A 320 32.19 -9.00 -21.14
N THR A 321 31.14 -8.63 -21.84
CA THR A 321 30.39 -7.39 -21.58
C THR A 321 28.91 -7.66 -21.43
N THR A 322 28.22 -6.84 -20.60
CA THR A 322 26.77 -6.85 -20.46
C THR A 322 26.20 -5.45 -20.64
N THR A 323 24.89 -5.35 -20.77
CA THR A 323 24.21 -4.05 -20.85
C THR A 323 23.57 -3.75 -19.48
N ASN A 324 23.98 -2.66 -18.86
CA ASN A 324 23.40 -2.22 -17.58
C ASN A 324 21.98 -1.62 -17.76
N ALA A 325 21.32 -1.30 -16.66
CA ALA A 325 19.96 -0.74 -16.66
C ALA A 325 19.84 0.61 -17.40
N MET A 326 20.96 1.32 -17.63
CA MET A 326 21.03 2.57 -18.40
C MET A 326 21.29 2.34 -19.89
N GLY A 327 21.31 1.07 -20.34
CA GLY A 327 21.58 0.73 -21.74
C GLY A 327 23.07 0.85 -22.16
N GLN A 328 23.98 0.98 -21.20
CA GLN A 328 25.41 1.08 -21.45
C GLN A 328 26.07 -0.29 -21.45
N THR A 329 26.96 -0.54 -22.39
CA THR A 329 27.80 -1.72 -22.41
C THR A 329 28.89 -1.59 -21.35
N VAL A 330 28.91 -2.50 -20.38
CA VAL A 330 29.88 -2.53 -19.27
C VAL A 330 30.57 -3.89 -19.23
N PRO A 331 31.86 -3.97 -18.81
CA PRO A 331 32.54 -5.25 -18.64
C PRO A 331 31.88 -6.05 -17.50
N VAL A 332 31.85 -7.38 -17.66
CA VAL A 332 31.46 -8.32 -16.62
C VAL A 332 32.69 -8.67 -15.80
N ASP A 333 32.76 -8.12 -14.59
CA ASP A 333 33.86 -8.35 -13.65
C ASP A 333 33.31 -9.09 -12.42
N PRO A 334 33.43 -10.43 -12.34
CA PRO A 334 32.80 -11.22 -11.29
C PRO A 334 33.29 -10.88 -9.89
N TYR A 335 32.40 -10.97 -8.91
CA TYR A 335 32.74 -10.92 -7.50
C TYR A 335 33.58 -12.13 -7.11
N VAL A 336 34.48 -11.95 -6.16
CA VAL A 336 35.37 -12.99 -5.63
C VAL A 336 34.88 -13.48 -4.29
N VAL A 337 34.97 -14.77 -4.11
CA VAL A 337 34.81 -15.47 -2.81
C VAL A 337 36.06 -16.31 -2.54
N TRP A 338 36.29 -16.66 -1.28
CA TRP A 338 37.27 -17.70 -0.94
C TRP A 338 36.59 -19.07 -1.03
N ASP A 339 37.10 -19.95 -1.87
CA ASP A 339 36.60 -21.33 -1.96
C ASP A 339 37.38 -22.23 -1.00
N GLU A 340 36.71 -22.82 -0.02
CA GLU A 340 37.31 -23.74 0.97
C GLU A 340 37.83 -25.03 0.35
N GLU A 341 37.24 -25.49 -0.78
CA GLU A 341 37.72 -26.71 -1.45
C GLU A 341 38.95 -26.45 -2.30
N ALA A 342 38.96 -25.33 -3.02
CA ALA A 342 40.12 -24.94 -3.82
C ALA A 342 41.25 -24.33 -2.97
N ASP A 343 40.95 -23.92 -1.72
CA ASP A 343 41.84 -23.13 -0.83
C ASP A 343 42.40 -21.90 -1.55
N ALA A 344 41.53 -21.17 -2.28
CA ALA A 344 41.91 -20.05 -3.16
C ALA A 344 40.75 -19.07 -3.40
N PRO A 345 41.06 -17.79 -3.74
CA PRO A 345 40.07 -16.86 -4.24
C PRO A 345 39.64 -17.24 -5.67
N VAL A 346 38.32 -17.34 -5.88
CA VAL A 346 37.73 -17.69 -7.18
C VAL A 346 36.54 -16.78 -7.49
N ALA A 347 36.12 -16.72 -8.75
CA ALA A 347 34.86 -16.10 -9.09
C ALA A 347 33.70 -16.82 -8.38
N TYR A 348 32.74 -16.06 -7.83
CA TYR A 348 31.63 -16.63 -7.07
C TYR A 348 30.81 -17.68 -7.85
N THR A 349 30.83 -17.60 -9.19
CA THR A 349 30.14 -18.55 -10.08
C THR A 349 30.90 -19.86 -10.25
N GLU A 350 32.17 -19.94 -9.87
CA GLU A 350 33.04 -21.11 -9.98
C GLU A 350 33.27 -21.78 -8.63
N ALA A 351 32.91 -21.12 -7.52
CA ALA A 351 33.11 -21.63 -6.18
C ALA A 351 32.26 -22.89 -5.91
N VAL A 352 32.88 -23.90 -5.33
CA VAL A 352 32.20 -25.13 -4.88
C VAL A 352 31.71 -24.93 -3.43
N ARG A 353 32.55 -24.38 -2.58
CA ARG A 353 32.22 -24.14 -1.16
C ARG A 353 32.69 -22.76 -0.71
N PRO A 354 31.95 -21.71 -0.99
CA PRO A 354 32.30 -20.36 -0.57
C PRO A 354 32.44 -20.24 0.95
N CYS A 355 33.54 -19.68 1.43
CA CYS A 355 33.79 -19.42 2.85
C CYS A 355 32.92 -18.27 3.36
N LEU A 356 32.21 -18.48 4.47
CA LEU A 356 31.36 -17.44 5.06
C LEU A 356 32.12 -16.45 5.92
N SER A 357 33.20 -16.86 6.61
CA SER A 357 33.85 -16.04 7.65
C SER A 357 35.34 -16.33 7.75
N GLY A 358 36.11 -15.34 8.25
CA GLY A 358 37.51 -15.51 8.62
C GLY A 358 38.51 -15.23 7.49
N VAL A 359 38.07 -14.77 6.33
CA VAL A 359 38.98 -14.34 5.25
C VAL A 359 39.45 -12.91 5.53
N ALA A 360 40.73 -12.76 5.87
CA ALA A 360 41.27 -11.47 6.27
C ALA A 360 42.13 -10.77 5.21
N GLN A 361 42.81 -11.53 4.36
CA GLN A 361 43.68 -11.00 3.31
C GLN A 361 43.68 -11.90 2.07
N ILE A 362 43.76 -11.27 0.88
CA ILE A 362 44.02 -11.91 -0.40
C ILE A 362 45.11 -11.12 -1.11
N GLU A 363 46.22 -11.77 -1.44
CA GLU A 363 47.40 -11.15 -2.10
C GLU A 363 47.89 -9.84 -1.44
N GLY A 364 47.74 -9.75 -0.12
CA GLY A 364 48.13 -8.56 0.64
C GLY A 364 47.08 -7.47 0.74
N VAL A 365 45.94 -7.64 0.11
CA VAL A 365 44.78 -6.77 0.24
C VAL A 365 43.92 -7.24 1.41
N SER A 366 43.62 -6.33 2.35
CA SER A 366 42.71 -6.62 3.47
C SER A 366 41.29 -6.71 2.97
N VAL A 367 40.60 -7.78 3.35
CA VAL A 367 39.19 -8.06 2.96
C VAL A 367 38.39 -8.57 4.16
N LYS A 368 37.06 -8.48 4.05
CA LYS A 368 36.09 -9.13 4.93
C LYS A 368 34.96 -9.70 4.07
N THR A 369 34.33 -10.78 4.50
CA THR A 369 33.07 -11.21 3.89
C THR A 369 31.93 -10.28 4.31
N GLU A 370 30.85 -10.19 3.54
CA GLU A 370 29.64 -9.50 3.99
C GLU A 370 29.13 -10.07 5.32
N TYR A 371 29.25 -11.39 5.49
CA TYR A 371 28.85 -12.04 6.73
C TYR A 371 29.68 -11.58 7.93
N ASP A 372 31.00 -11.47 7.79
CA ASP A 372 31.84 -10.89 8.86
C ASP A 372 31.43 -9.43 9.22
N MET A 373 31.02 -8.64 8.23
CA MET A 373 30.50 -7.28 8.49
C MET A 373 29.21 -7.31 9.29
N ILE A 374 28.31 -8.26 9.01
CA ILE A 374 27.08 -8.48 9.79
C ILE A 374 27.42 -8.90 11.21
N LEU A 375 28.35 -9.86 11.38
CA LEU A 375 28.78 -10.30 12.70
C LEU A 375 29.38 -9.16 13.52
N ASP A 376 30.23 -8.34 12.91
CA ASP A 376 30.82 -7.15 13.56
C ASP A 376 29.73 -6.17 14.02
N TYR A 377 28.76 -5.87 13.16
CA TYR A 377 27.66 -4.97 13.50
C TYR A 377 26.78 -5.52 14.64
N LEU A 378 26.50 -6.82 14.64
CA LEU A 378 25.67 -7.47 15.65
C LEU A 378 26.38 -7.59 17.03
N GLN A 379 27.70 -7.34 17.13
CA GLN A 379 28.38 -7.36 18.45
C GLN A 379 27.80 -6.36 19.43
N ASP A 380 27.36 -5.20 18.93
CA ASP A 380 26.74 -4.15 19.74
C ASP A 380 25.26 -4.41 20.03
N TRP A 381 24.63 -5.40 19.40
CA TRP A 381 23.21 -5.72 19.53
C TRP A 381 22.97 -6.98 20.36
N THR A 382 23.22 -6.90 21.68
CA THR A 382 22.84 -8.02 22.55
C THR A 382 21.33 -8.18 22.64
N VAL A 383 20.87 -9.38 23.01
CA VAL A 383 19.44 -9.65 23.21
C VAL A 383 18.85 -8.73 24.28
N GLU A 384 19.63 -8.42 25.33
CA GLU A 384 19.22 -7.50 26.40
C GLU A 384 19.05 -6.08 25.89
N ARG A 385 19.98 -5.57 25.08
CA ARG A 385 19.84 -4.26 24.44
C ARG A 385 18.62 -4.20 23.55
N ALA A 386 18.39 -5.23 22.75
CA ALA A 386 17.22 -5.33 21.89
C ALA A 386 15.91 -5.35 22.71
N ALA A 387 15.91 -6.04 23.84
CA ALA A 387 14.77 -6.08 24.77
C ALA A 387 14.51 -4.69 25.40
N GLU A 388 15.54 -3.99 25.82
CA GLU A 388 15.44 -2.63 26.37
C GLU A 388 14.84 -1.66 25.35
N VAL A 389 15.33 -1.68 24.11
CA VAL A 389 14.87 -0.77 23.04
C VAL A 389 13.47 -1.12 22.57
N SER A 390 13.20 -2.40 22.30
CA SER A 390 11.93 -2.84 21.70
C SER A 390 10.80 -3.02 22.72
N GLY A 391 11.10 -3.09 24.01
CA GLY A 391 10.14 -3.44 25.06
C GLY A 391 9.73 -4.92 25.06
N VAL A 392 10.31 -5.74 24.18
CA VAL A 392 10.01 -7.17 24.10
C VAL A 392 10.92 -7.94 25.05
N PRO A 393 10.41 -8.80 25.96
CA PRO A 393 11.25 -9.56 26.87
C PRO A 393 12.32 -10.41 26.16
N ALA A 394 13.53 -10.45 26.72
CA ALA A 394 14.68 -11.15 26.12
C ALA A 394 14.39 -12.61 25.78
N GLU A 395 13.71 -13.33 26.68
CA GLU A 395 13.30 -14.71 26.46
C GLU A 395 12.32 -14.85 25.28
N LYS A 396 11.50 -13.84 25.01
CA LYS A 396 10.58 -13.82 23.88
C LYS A 396 11.33 -13.58 22.57
N ILE A 397 12.33 -12.70 22.57
CA ILE A 397 13.22 -12.48 21.41
C ILE A 397 13.92 -13.78 21.03
N VAL A 398 14.48 -14.48 22.01
CA VAL A 398 15.14 -15.78 21.79
C VAL A 398 14.15 -16.83 21.28
N ALA A 399 12.92 -16.87 21.81
CA ALA A 399 11.89 -17.79 21.36
C ALA A 399 11.46 -17.53 19.90
N LEU A 400 11.31 -16.26 19.51
CA LEU A 400 11.02 -15.88 18.11
C LEU A 400 12.19 -16.26 17.18
N ALA A 401 13.43 -15.95 17.57
CA ALA A 401 14.62 -16.35 16.80
C ALA A 401 14.67 -17.86 16.57
N LYS A 402 14.42 -18.66 17.63
CA LYS A 402 14.37 -20.13 17.55
C LYS A 402 13.25 -20.62 16.64
N MET A 403 12.08 -20.02 16.71
CA MET A 403 10.95 -20.33 15.83
C MET A 403 11.33 -20.16 14.35
N TYR A 404 11.93 -19.02 14.01
CA TYR A 404 12.37 -18.75 12.64
C TYR A 404 13.47 -19.70 12.18
N ALA A 405 14.46 -19.96 13.02
CA ALA A 405 15.65 -20.72 12.62
C ALA A 405 15.44 -22.24 12.62
N LEU A 406 14.70 -22.78 13.60
CA LEU A 406 14.66 -24.22 13.86
C LEU A 406 13.29 -24.88 13.75
N ASP A 407 12.21 -24.08 13.71
CA ASP A 407 10.85 -24.60 13.76
C ASP A 407 10.01 -24.25 12.52
N GLY A 408 10.67 -23.81 11.43
CA GLY A 408 10.02 -23.45 10.17
C GLY A 408 9.27 -24.60 9.47
N PRO A 409 8.62 -24.32 8.32
CA PRO A 409 8.67 -23.06 7.57
C PRO A 409 7.86 -21.92 8.22
N VAL A 410 8.43 -20.72 8.18
CA VAL A 410 7.80 -19.49 8.67
C VAL A 410 7.48 -18.58 7.52
N GLN A 411 6.20 -18.21 7.39
CA GLN A 411 5.74 -17.20 6.44
C GLN A 411 5.53 -15.87 7.17
N THR A 412 6.15 -14.82 6.69
CA THR A 412 6.10 -13.48 7.29
C THR A 412 5.27 -12.52 6.44
N ASP A 413 4.16 -12.07 7.00
CA ASP A 413 3.29 -11.04 6.44
C ASP A 413 3.69 -9.67 7.00
N MET A 414 4.72 -9.05 6.40
CA MET A 414 5.19 -7.74 6.81
C MET A 414 4.26 -6.66 6.28
N LYS A 415 3.62 -5.93 7.20
CA LYS A 415 2.68 -4.87 6.87
C LYS A 415 3.32 -3.49 6.91
N PHE A 416 2.61 -2.51 6.38
CA PHE A 416 3.12 -1.15 6.23
C PHE A 416 3.10 -0.30 7.52
N GLY A 417 2.76 -0.89 8.68
CA GLY A 417 2.96 -0.25 9.97
C GLY A 417 4.40 0.17 10.20
N LEU A 418 5.36 -0.70 9.85
CA LEU A 418 6.80 -0.41 9.93
C LEU A 418 7.22 0.73 8.99
N ASN A 419 6.51 0.88 7.87
CA ASN A 419 6.85 1.78 6.77
C ASN A 419 6.72 3.26 7.14
N HIS A 420 5.85 3.59 8.10
CA HIS A 420 5.42 4.94 8.38
C HIS A 420 6.23 5.66 9.47
N TYR A 421 7.43 5.17 9.75
CA TYR A 421 8.43 5.81 10.58
C TYR A 421 9.61 6.30 9.74
N ASN A 422 10.35 7.28 10.23
CA ASN A 422 11.54 7.77 9.56
C ASN A 422 12.60 6.66 9.34
N ASN A 423 12.66 5.71 10.25
CA ASN A 423 13.52 4.53 10.17
C ASN A 423 12.89 3.31 9.48
N GLY A 424 11.74 3.45 8.83
CA GLY A 424 11.01 2.32 8.23
C GLY A 424 11.83 1.52 7.21
N LEU A 425 12.70 2.19 6.46
CA LEU A 425 13.63 1.56 5.53
C LEU A 425 14.61 0.61 6.25
N TYR A 426 15.17 1.07 7.36
CA TYR A 426 16.15 0.33 8.17
C TYR A 426 15.48 -0.81 8.96
N SER A 427 14.34 -0.55 9.58
CA SER A 427 13.56 -1.58 10.28
C SER A 427 13.17 -2.74 9.34
N THR A 428 12.74 -2.42 8.12
CA THR A 428 12.46 -3.44 7.09
C THR A 428 13.70 -4.27 6.76
N ALA A 429 14.86 -3.63 6.61
CA ALA A 429 16.10 -4.34 6.32
C ALA A 429 16.49 -5.32 7.45
N CYS A 430 16.37 -4.89 8.70
CA CYS A 430 16.67 -5.75 9.86
C CYS A 430 15.73 -6.96 9.93
N VAL A 431 14.42 -6.79 9.66
CA VAL A 431 13.48 -7.93 9.59
C VAL A 431 13.82 -8.87 8.43
N ASN A 432 14.23 -8.33 7.28
CA ASN A 432 14.70 -9.15 6.17
C ASN A 432 15.94 -9.99 6.54
N CYS A 433 16.85 -9.44 7.37
CA CYS A 433 18.01 -10.19 7.85
C CYS A 433 17.61 -11.41 8.72
N VAL A 434 16.52 -11.32 9.50
CA VAL A 434 15.98 -12.48 10.24
C VAL A 434 15.59 -13.59 9.28
N LEU A 435 14.91 -13.26 8.18
CA LEU A 435 14.49 -14.22 7.17
C LEU A 435 15.67 -14.89 6.45
N LEU A 436 16.70 -14.08 6.12
CA LEU A 436 17.88 -14.58 5.43
C LEU A 436 18.76 -15.44 6.34
N LEU A 437 19.01 -15.00 7.58
CA LEU A 437 19.80 -15.78 8.53
C LEU A 437 19.14 -17.12 8.89
N SER A 438 17.81 -17.17 8.91
CA SER A 438 17.05 -18.39 9.19
C SER A 438 16.81 -19.29 7.97
N GLY A 439 17.22 -18.88 6.76
CA GLY A 439 16.95 -19.63 5.52
C GLY A 439 15.46 -19.79 5.19
N ASN A 440 14.60 -18.87 5.65
CA ASN A 440 13.16 -18.90 5.37
C ASN A 440 12.80 -18.25 4.04
N PHE A 441 13.33 -18.80 2.95
CA PHE A 441 13.00 -18.45 1.57
C PHE A 441 13.05 -19.67 0.65
N GLY A 442 12.42 -19.55 -0.51
CA GLY A 442 12.57 -20.48 -1.61
C GLY A 442 11.96 -21.88 -1.44
N LYS A 443 11.27 -22.13 -0.36
CA LYS A 443 10.60 -23.39 -0.02
C LYS A 443 9.12 -23.16 0.35
N PRO A 444 8.24 -24.17 0.15
CA PRO A 444 6.82 -24.05 0.48
C PRO A 444 6.57 -23.57 1.92
N GLY A 445 5.69 -22.60 2.08
CA GLY A 445 5.30 -22.05 3.38
C GLY A 445 6.31 -21.12 4.05
N ALA A 446 7.40 -20.76 3.35
CA ALA A 446 8.44 -19.88 3.88
C ALA A 446 8.47 -18.52 3.17
N GLY A 447 9.18 -17.55 3.77
CA GLY A 447 9.50 -16.28 3.18
C GLY A 447 8.49 -15.17 3.42
N LEU A 448 8.57 -14.13 2.60
CA LEU A 448 7.65 -13.01 2.67
C LEU A 448 6.32 -13.34 1.98
N TRP A 449 5.24 -12.92 2.61
CA TRP A 449 3.91 -12.97 2.05
C TRP A 449 3.36 -11.56 1.91
N THR A 450 3.23 -11.08 0.69
CA THR A 450 2.74 -9.72 0.41
C THR A 450 1.36 -9.70 -0.24
N GLY A 451 0.70 -10.85 -0.34
CA GLY A 451 -0.49 -11.04 -1.14
C GLY A 451 -0.14 -11.39 -2.60
N GLU A 452 -1.12 -11.35 -3.47
CA GLU A 452 -0.95 -11.72 -4.87
C GLU A 452 -0.21 -10.63 -5.66
N PRO A 453 0.68 -10.96 -6.60
CA PRO A 453 1.30 -9.95 -7.43
C PRO A 453 0.33 -9.44 -8.47
N ASN A 454 0.66 -8.29 -9.00
CA ASN A 454 0.09 -7.84 -10.25
C ASN A 454 0.38 -8.87 -11.35
N PHE A 455 -0.58 -9.03 -12.25
CA PHE A 455 -0.41 -9.59 -13.59
C PHE A 455 0.79 -8.94 -14.25
N GLY A 456 1.97 -9.50 -14.15
CA GLY A 456 3.22 -8.84 -14.51
C GLY A 456 2.99 -7.36 -14.81
N THR A 457 3.71 -6.43 -14.40
CA THR A 457 3.38 -5.01 -14.68
C THR A 457 2.91 -4.90 -16.11
N GLY A 458 1.62 -4.65 -16.38
CA GLY A 458 1.11 -4.52 -17.74
C GLY A 458 2.00 -3.60 -18.57
N ASN A 459 1.77 -3.48 -19.84
CA ASN A 459 2.63 -2.66 -20.72
C ASN A 459 2.43 -1.16 -20.45
N ASN A 460 2.70 -0.75 -19.20
CA ASN A 460 2.47 0.60 -18.69
C ASN A 460 3.18 1.66 -19.52
N ALA A 461 4.45 1.39 -19.87
CA ALA A 461 5.25 2.32 -20.66
C ALA A 461 4.69 2.51 -22.08
N ALA A 462 4.14 1.47 -22.69
CA ALA A 462 3.50 1.60 -24.01
C ALA A 462 2.23 2.44 -23.92
N CYS A 463 1.40 2.25 -22.88
CA CYS A 463 0.19 3.03 -22.66
C CYS A 463 0.49 4.50 -22.34
N SER A 464 1.33 4.76 -21.35
CA SER A 464 1.64 6.14 -20.94
C SER A 464 2.40 6.93 -22.01
N LYS A 465 3.09 6.23 -22.92
CA LYS A 465 3.85 6.82 -24.04
C LYS A 465 3.25 6.51 -25.41
N MET A 466 1.97 6.17 -25.46
CA MET A 466 1.30 5.88 -26.73
C MET A 466 1.44 7.08 -27.69
N PRO A 467 1.95 6.87 -28.91
CA PRO A 467 2.12 7.95 -29.89
C PRO A 467 0.77 8.45 -30.40
N SER A 468 0.76 9.61 -31.02
CA SER A 468 -0.43 10.13 -31.71
C SER A 468 -0.87 9.20 -32.85
N SER A 469 -2.09 9.36 -33.33
CA SER A 469 -2.60 8.66 -34.52
C SER A 469 -1.79 8.97 -35.80
N LYS A 470 -0.95 10.02 -35.76
CA LYS A 470 0.02 10.37 -36.81
C LYS A 470 1.42 9.81 -36.57
N GLY A 471 1.62 9.06 -35.48
CA GLY A 471 2.93 8.48 -35.10
C GLY A 471 3.89 9.43 -34.38
N GLU A 472 3.42 10.58 -33.94
CA GLU A 472 4.25 11.52 -33.17
C GLU A 472 4.43 11.03 -31.72
N PRO A 473 5.65 11.03 -31.18
CA PRO A 473 5.91 10.60 -29.80
C PRO A 473 5.35 11.61 -28.79
N VAL A 474 5.04 11.13 -27.59
CA VAL A 474 4.70 12.00 -26.44
C VAL A 474 5.93 12.77 -25.94
N GLN A 475 5.72 13.90 -25.29
CA GLN A 475 6.79 14.69 -24.66
C GLN A 475 7.43 13.93 -23.50
N GLY A 476 6.65 13.17 -22.76
CA GLY A 476 7.02 12.54 -21.50
C GLY A 476 6.64 13.40 -20.29
N VAL A 477 6.76 12.82 -19.11
CA VAL A 477 6.54 13.54 -17.86
C VAL A 477 7.55 14.69 -17.75
N GLY A 478 7.09 15.86 -17.33
CA GLY A 478 7.97 16.98 -17.00
C GLY A 478 8.78 16.70 -15.72
N THR A 479 8.51 17.40 -14.65
CA THR A 479 9.17 17.14 -13.36
C THR A 479 8.34 16.21 -12.49
N ILE A 480 9.01 15.22 -11.85
CA ILE A 480 8.45 14.44 -10.77
C ILE A 480 8.75 15.15 -9.45
N ILE A 481 7.71 15.39 -8.65
CA ILE A 481 7.78 16.12 -7.39
C ILE A 481 7.20 15.22 -6.29
N ASN A 482 7.87 15.09 -5.17
CA ASN A 482 7.31 14.46 -4.00
C ASN A 482 6.30 15.39 -3.32
N TRP A 483 5.28 14.82 -2.70
CA TRP A 483 4.33 15.62 -1.91
C TRP A 483 5.04 16.44 -0.83
N SER A 484 5.98 15.82 -0.15
CA SER A 484 6.75 16.45 0.93
C SER A 484 7.54 17.70 0.50
N ASP A 485 7.87 17.82 -0.79
CA ASP A 485 8.52 19.00 -1.35
C ASP A 485 7.55 19.95 -2.02
N PHE A 486 6.39 19.46 -2.43
CA PHE A 486 5.47 20.19 -3.30
C PHE A 486 5.00 21.50 -2.65
N TYR A 487 4.64 21.48 -1.37
CA TYR A 487 4.25 22.70 -0.69
C TYR A 487 5.41 23.70 -0.56
N ASN A 488 6.64 23.25 -0.28
CA ASN A 488 7.81 24.13 -0.25
C ASN A 488 8.09 24.75 -1.62
N ILE A 489 7.92 23.97 -2.70
CA ILE A 489 8.09 24.46 -4.08
C ILE A 489 7.03 25.52 -4.40
N VAL A 490 5.78 25.29 -4.03
CA VAL A 490 4.70 26.27 -4.23
C VAL A 490 4.95 27.54 -3.42
N HIS A 491 5.27 27.42 -2.13
CA HIS A 491 5.51 28.57 -1.24
C HIS A 491 6.71 29.41 -1.66
N THR A 492 7.78 28.79 -2.16
CA THR A 492 9.02 29.50 -2.53
C THR A 492 9.10 29.87 -4.00
N GLY A 493 8.29 29.23 -4.85
CA GLY A 493 8.43 29.31 -6.31
C GLY A 493 9.74 28.71 -6.83
N GLN A 494 10.41 27.86 -6.04
CA GLN A 494 11.72 27.35 -6.36
C GLN A 494 11.83 25.84 -6.12
N LYS A 495 12.60 25.15 -6.97
CA LYS A 495 13.04 23.77 -6.77
C LYS A 495 14.55 23.70 -6.84
N LEU A 496 15.21 23.23 -5.77
CA LEU A 496 16.68 23.18 -5.66
C LEU A 496 17.36 24.54 -5.99
N GLY A 497 16.79 25.63 -5.51
CA GLY A 497 17.31 27.00 -5.69
C GLY A 497 17.10 27.59 -7.10
N LYS A 498 16.36 26.92 -7.97
CA LYS A 498 16.01 27.42 -9.31
C LYS A 498 14.54 27.79 -9.36
N PRO A 499 14.15 28.85 -10.08
CA PRO A 499 12.74 29.21 -10.29
C PRO A 499 11.95 28.01 -10.82
N PHE A 500 10.85 27.69 -10.18
CA PHE A 500 9.93 26.62 -10.56
C PHE A 500 8.49 27.04 -10.20
N PRO A 501 7.82 27.82 -11.04
CA PRO A 501 6.47 28.32 -10.76
C PRO A 501 5.45 27.21 -10.98
N VAL A 502 4.73 26.83 -9.93
CA VAL A 502 3.55 25.97 -10.03
C VAL A 502 2.30 26.86 -10.05
N LYS A 503 1.51 26.78 -11.11
CA LYS A 503 0.33 27.63 -11.34
C LYS A 503 -0.97 26.87 -11.21
N SER A 504 -1.01 25.62 -11.66
CA SER A 504 -2.23 24.81 -11.61
C SER A 504 -1.98 23.46 -10.98
N PHE A 505 -2.99 22.99 -10.25
CA PHE A 505 -2.99 21.67 -9.65
C PHE A 505 -4.26 20.89 -10.03
N TYR A 506 -4.08 19.79 -10.74
CA TYR A 506 -5.15 18.88 -11.11
C TYR A 506 -5.14 17.64 -10.23
N LEU A 507 -6.25 17.39 -9.56
CA LEU A 507 -6.42 16.31 -8.60
C LEU A 507 -7.52 15.36 -9.07
N SER A 508 -7.21 14.08 -9.17
CA SER A 508 -8.19 13.04 -9.49
C SER A 508 -8.07 11.86 -8.56
N CYS A 509 -9.21 11.28 -8.17
CA CYS A 509 -9.26 10.08 -7.33
C CYS A 509 -8.53 10.23 -5.97
N THR A 510 -8.51 11.42 -5.38
CA THR A 510 -7.75 11.72 -4.17
C THR A 510 -8.45 12.70 -3.24
N ASN A 511 -8.06 12.70 -1.96
CA ASN A 511 -8.48 13.68 -0.96
C ASN A 511 -7.25 14.14 -0.16
N VAL A 512 -6.39 14.96 -0.79
CA VAL A 512 -5.12 15.40 -0.22
C VAL A 512 -5.29 16.17 1.08
N VAL A 513 -6.35 16.97 1.21
CA VAL A 513 -6.62 17.79 2.41
C VAL A 513 -6.76 16.92 3.66
N SER A 514 -7.41 15.74 3.57
CA SER A 514 -7.61 14.85 4.72
C SER A 514 -6.64 13.66 4.76
N ASN A 515 -5.82 13.46 3.74
CA ASN A 515 -4.97 12.27 3.64
C ASN A 515 -3.49 12.56 3.72
N GLN A 516 -3.05 13.78 3.45
CA GLN A 516 -1.64 14.14 3.49
C GLN A 516 -1.23 14.62 4.90
N THR A 517 0.06 14.61 5.16
CA THR A 517 0.64 15.12 6.41
C THR A 517 0.64 16.65 6.45
N GLU A 518 0.85 17.22 7.64
CA GLU A 518 0.92 18.68 7.84
C GLU A 518 -0.23 19.42 7.17
N GLN A 519 -1.49 19.09 7.55
CA GLN A 519 -2.67 19.69 6.91
C GLN A 519 -2.64 21.20 6.85
N ASN A 520 -2.07 21.87 7.85
CA ASN A 520 -2.00 23.35 7.84
C ASN A 520 -1.18 23.87 6.65
N GLU A 521 -0.05 23.22 6.33
CA GLU A 521 0.75 23.57 5.15
C GLU A 521 0.04 23.16 3.85
N THR A 522 -0.70 22.02 3.87
CA THR A 522 -1.55 21.63 2.75
C THR A 522 -2.63 22.68 2.45
N LEU A 523 -3.30 23.20 3.47
CA LEU A 523 -4.32 24.25 3.30
C LEU A 523 -3.73 25.55 2.77
N LYS A 524 -2.57 25.95 3.28
CA LYS A 524 -1.84 27.13 2.80
C LYS A 524 -1.44 26.94 1.32
N LEU A 525 -0.89 25.78 0.95
CA LEU A 525 -0.60 25.44 -0.45
C LEU A 525 -1.85 25.57 -1.33
N MET A 526 -3.00 25.03 -0.87
CA MET A 526 -4.25 25.14 -1.64
C MET A 526 -4.71 26.58 -1.82
N ASP A 527 -4.43 27.49 -0.86
CA ASP A 527 -4.77 28.92 -0.97
C ASP A 527 -3.80 29.68 -1.88
N GLU A 528 -2.52 29.32 -1.93
CA GLU A 528 -1.49 29.97 -2.74
C GLU A 528 -1.52 29.61 -4.24
N LEU A 529 -2.04 28.43 -4.59
CA LEU A 529 -2.17 28.01 -6.00
C LEU A 529 -3.15 28.92 -6.76
N GLU A 530 -2.81 29.30 -7.98
CA GLU A 530 -3.66 30.18 -8.79
C GLU A 530 -4.90 29.44 -9.31
N PHE A 531 -4.79 28.14 -9.63
CA PHE A 531 -5.90 27.40 -10.22
C PHE A 531 -5.88 25.91 -9.81
N ILE A 532 -6.99 25.45 -9.23
CA ILE A 532 -7.15 24.07 -8.77
C ILE A 532 -8.36 23.43 -9.45
N VAL A 533 -8.14 22.28 -10.07
CA VAL A 533 -9.18 21.45 -10.67
C VAL A 533 -9.28 20.13 -9.92
N VAL A 534 -10.48 19.77 -9.47
CA VAL A 534 -10.74 18.49 -8.81
C VAL A 534 -11.76 17.69 -9.61
N GLN A 535 -11.38 16.48 -9.98
CA GLN A 535 -12.23 15.47 -10.60
C GLN A 535 -12.52 14.39 -9.58
N ASP A 536 -13.76 14.29 -9.11
CA ASP A 536 -14.15 13.28 -8.12
C ASP A 536 -15.63 12.88 -8.30
N ILE A 537 -16.03 11.84 -7.56
CA ILE A 537 -17.43 11.37 -7.52
C ILE A 537 -18.25 12.09 -6.44
N THR A 538 -17.62 12.63 -5.39
CA THR A 538 -18.27 13.20 -4.21
C THR A 538 -17.60 14.49 -3.74
N MET A 539 -18.34 15.29 -2.94
CA MET A 539 -17.86 16.51 -2.31
C MET A 539 -17.01 16.18 -1.06
N ASN A 540 -15.76 15.74 -1.29
CA ASN A 540 -14.78 15.52 -0.22
C ASN A 540 -14.11 16.84 0.22
N ASP A 541 -13.21 16.79 1.23
CA ASP A 541 -12.58 18.00 1.75
C ASP A 541 -11.69 18.71 0.73
N THR A 542 -11.02 17.98 -0.15
CA THR A 542 -10.22 18.56 -1.26
C THR A 542 -11.10 19.28 -2.28
N ALA A 543 -12.29 18.73 -2.56
CA ALA A 543 -13.24 19.34 -3.48
C ALA A 543 -13.69 20.73 -3.04
N LEU A 544 -13.73 21.01 -1.72
CA LEU A 544 -14.08 22.33 -1.19
C LEU A 544 -13.08 23.44 -1.60
N TYR A 545 -11.85 23.08 -1.97
CA TYR A 545 -10.78 24.01 -2.36
C TYR A 545 -10.64 24.16 -3.87
N ALA A 546 -11.40 23.43 -4.67
CA ALA A 546 -11.35 23.51 -6.12
C ALA A 546 -11.85 24.85 -6.65
N ASP A 547 -11.26 25.32 -7.76
CA ASP A 547 -11.82 26.39 -8.59
C ASP A 547 -12.85 25.84 -9.58
N ILE A 548 -12.55 24.64 -10.15
CA ILE A 548 -13.47 23.86 -11.00
C ILE A 548 -13.61 22.45 -10.45
N LEU A 549 -14.85 21.99 -10.33
CA LEU A 549 -15.20 20.62 -9.99
C LEU A 549 -15.77 19.88 -11.21
N LEU A 550 -15.24 18.69 -11.48
CA LEU A 550 -15.67 17.83 -12.58
C LEU A 550 -16.29 16.54 -12.01
N PRO A 551 -17.57 16.25 -12.26
CA PRO A 551 -18.24 15.06 -11.75
C PRO A 551 -17.83 13.81 -12.55
N ALA A 552 -17.16 12.87 -11.91
CA ALA A 552 -16.78 11.58 -12.48
C ALA A 552 -17.87 10.52 -12.27
N CYS A 553 -17.91 9.54 -13.17
CA CYS A 553 -18.75 8.36 -13.06
C CYS A 553 -18.30 7.46 -11.90
N TYR A 554 -19.28 6.81 -11.27
CA TYR A 554 -19.00 5.70 -10.37
C TYR A 554 -18.62 4.42 -11.17
N TRP A 555 -17.98 3.47 -10.52
CA TRP A 555 -17.41 2.27 -11.17
C TRP A 555 -18.40 1.46 -12.01
N PHE A 556 -19.67 1.40 -11.62
CA PHE A 556 -20.71 0.64 -12.32
C PHE A 556 -21.43 1.43 -13.41
N GLU A 557 -21.06 2.68 -13.60
CA GLU A 557 -21.54 3.56 -14.70
C GLU A 557 -20.62 3.51 -15.92
N THR A 558 -19.54 2.73 -15.89
CA THR A 558 -18.50 2.65 -16.94
C THR A 558 -17.92 1.25 -17.04
N GLU A 559 -17.49 0.85 -18.23
CA GLU A 559 -16.65 -0.34 -18.39
C GLU A 559 -15.20 -0.05 -18.06
N ASP A 560 -14.51 -1.01 -17.44
CA ASP A 560 -13.08 -0.90 -17.16
C ASP A 560 -12.47 -2.24 -16.75
N LEU A 561 -11.14 -2.30 -16.72
CA LEU A 561 -10.36 -3.41 -16.21
C LEU A 561 -9.81 -3.08 -14.81
N ARG A 562 -10.05 -3.96 -13.85
CA ARG A 562 -9.45 -3.87 -12.52
C ARG A 562 -8.06 -4.50 -12.54
N VAL A 563 -7.03 -3.71 -12.28
CA VAL A 563 -5.62 -4.10 -12.49
C VAL A 563 -4.79 -4.28 -11.21
N ARG A 564 -5.29 -3.84 -10.06
CA ARG A 564 -4.62 -4.03 -8.77
C ARG A 564 -5.33 -5.07 -7.92
N TYR A 565 -4.57 -6.04 -7.38
CA TYR A 565 -5.06 -7.07 -6.47
C TYR A 565 -3.94 -7.54 -5.55
N TYR A 566 -4.35 -7.86 -4.33
CA TYR A 566 -3.46 -8.40 -3.31
C TYR A 566 -3.98 -9.73 -2.73
N CYS A 567 -5.19 -10.18 -3.08
CA CYS A 567 -5.79 -11.36 -2.46
C CYS A 567 -6.29 -12.44 -3.40
N ASN A 568 -6.30 -12.18 -4.70
CA ASN A 568 -6.75 -13.17 -5.68
C ASN A 568 -5.95 -13.09 -6.98
N PRO A 569 -5.85 -14.21 -7.74
CA PRO A 569 -5.03 -14.31 -8.95
C PRO A 569 -5.76 -13.86 -10.23
N TYR A 570 -6.75 -12.97 -10.14
CA TYR A 570 -7.62 -12.67 -11.28
C TYR A 570 -7.47 -11.25 -11.81
N LEU A 571 -7.44 -11.11 -13.14
CA LEU A 571 -7.87 -9.90 -13.84
C LEU A 571 -9.39 -9.86 -13.82
N LEU A 572 -9.99 -8.71 -13.47
CA LEU A 572 -11.43 -8.58 -13.35
C LEU A 572 -11.97 -7.54 -14.32
N TRP A 573 -12.94 -7.94 -15.13
CA TRP A 573 -13.73 -7.03 -15.94
C TRP A 573 -14.84 -6.40 -15.12
N ASN A 574 -15.09 -5.12 -15.35
CA ASN A 574 -16.21 -4.38 -14.78
C ASN A 574 -17.14 -3.93 -15.90
N ASP A 575 -18.36 -4.43 -15.88
CA ASP A 575 -19.40 -4.02 -16.83
C ASP A 575 -19.95 -2.63 -16.47
N LYS A 576 -20.39 -1.89 -17.49
CA LYS A 576 -21.31 -0.78 -17.32
C LYS A 576 -22.68 -1.34 -16.96
N ALA A 577 -23.02 -1.33 -15.67
CA ALA A 577 -24.27 -1.90 -15.17
C ALA A 577 -25.47 -0.94 -15.29
N ILE A 578 -25.21 0.37 -15.17
CA ILE A 578 -26.21 1.44 -15.33
C ILE A 578 -25.64 2.58 -16.16
N GLU A 579 -26.52 3.42 -16.69
CA GLU A 579 -26.11 4.66 -17.33
C GLU A 579 -25.52 5.64 -16.30
N PRO A 580 -24.60 6.53 -16.72
CA PRO A 580 -24.08 7.60 -15.87
C PRO A 580 -25.20 8.39 -15.21
N LEU A 581 -25.10 8.57 -13.90
CA LEU A 581 -26.04 9.38 -13.15
C LEU A 581 -25.73 10.87 -13.33
N TYR A 582 -26.78 11.67 -13.43
CA TYR A 582 -26.66 13.13 -13.59
C TYR A 582 -25.88 13.50 -14.88
N GLU A 583 -24.96 14.46 -14.76
CA GLU A 583 -24.07 14.87 -15.85
C GLU A 583 -22.64 14.29 -15.70
N SER A 584 -22.47 13.26 -14.84
CA SER A 584 -21.15 12.66 -14.66
C SER A 584 -20.65 12.01 -15.95
N LYS A 585 -19.32 12.03 -16.13
CA LYS A 585 -18.64 11.40 -17.29
C LYS A 585 -17.62 10.37 -16.83
N PRO A 586 -17.38 9.32 -17.62
CA PRO A 586 -16.23 8.44 -17.41
C PRO A 586 -14.93 9.24 -17.31
N ASP A 587 -14.04 8.87 -16.39
CA ASP A 587 -12.74 9.55 -16.23
C ASP A 587 -11.98 9.63 -17.55
N VAL A 588 -11.97 8.54 -18.32
CA VAL A 588 -11.30 8.48 -19.63
C VAL A 588 -11.83 9.52 -20.63
N ASP A 589 -13.15 9.78 -20.62
CA ASP A 589 -13.76 10.77 -21.50
C ASP A 589 -13.37 12.18 -21.10
N ILE A 590 -13.27 12.44 -19.78
CA ILE A 590 -12.81 13.73 -19.24
C ILE A 590 -11.36 14.00 -19.69
N TYR A 591 -10.48 13.01 -19.59
CA TYR A 591 -9.08 13.15 -20.04
C TYR A 591 -8.97 13.37 -21.56
N LYS A 592 -9.79 12.66 -22.35
CA LYS A 592 -9.88 12.88 -23.81
C LYS A 592 -10.38 14.29 -24.15
N MET A 593 -11.40 14.79 -23.44
CA MET A 593 -11.92 16.15 -23.61
C MET A 593 -10.86 17.19 -23.31
N LEU A 594 -10.16 17.08 -22.19
CA LEU A 594 -9.08 17.99 -21.81
C LEU A 594 -7.93 17.96 -22.82
N GLY A 595 -7.45 16.78 -23.17
CA GLY A 595 -6.37 16.61 -24.16
C GLY A 595 -6.73 17.17 -25.53
N THR A 596 -7.94 16.92 -25.99
CA THR A 596 -8.43 17.44 -27.29
C THR A 596 -8.54 18.96 -27.25
N ALA A 597 -9.09 19.55 -26.19
CA ALA A 597 -9.24 20.98 -26.06
C ALA A 597 -7.88 21.70 -25.88
N MET A 598 -6.87 21.04 -25.32
CA MET A 598 -5.47 21.52 -25.29
C MET A 598 -4.81 21.51 -26.67
N GLY A 599 -5.40 20.85 -27.67
CA GLY A 599 -4.83 20.73 -29.03
C GLY A 599 -4.14 19.39 -29.30
N TYR A 600 -4.25 18.44 -28.41
CA TYR A 600 -3.59 17.12 -28.48
C TYR A 600 -4.54 16.02 -28.96
N GLY A 601 -5.64 16.36 -29.69
CA GLY A 601 -6.68 15.38 -30.07
C GLY A 601 -6.16 14.12 -30.75
N ASP A 602 -5.10 14.24 -31.59
CA ASP A 602 -4.50 13.09 -32.28
C ASP A 602 -3.88 12.04 -31.33
N TYR A 603 -3.58 12.40 -30.08
CA TYR A 603 -3.07 11.47 -29.06
C TYR A 603 -4.20 10.75 -28.34
N PHE A 604 -5.44 11.22 -28.50
CA PHE A 604 -6.63 10.65 -27.85
C PHE A 604 -7.61 10.02 -28.84
N ASP A 605 -7.20 9.88 -30.10
CA ASP A 605 -7.93 9.21 -31.18
C ASP A 605 -7.73 7.68 -31.10
N PHE A 606 -8.18 7.11 -29.97
CA PHE A 606 -8.20 5.67 -29.73
C PHE A 606 -9.54 5.25 -29.11
N ASN A 607 -9.95 4.00 -29.39
CA ASN A 607 -11.04 3.40 -28.62
C ASN A 607 -10.50 2.75 -27.33
N ASN A 608 -11.36 2.56 -26.34
CA ASN A 608 -10.94 2.06 -25.03
C ASN A 608 -10.40 0.63 -25.08
N ASP A 609 -10.92 -0.22 -25.97
CA ASP A 609 -10.46 -1.60 -26.14
C ASP A 609 -9.04 -1.64 -26.67
N ASP A 610 -8.70 -0.80 -27.65
CA ASP A 610 -7.32 -0.73 -28.18
C ASP A 610 -6.31 -0.31 -27.09
N TYR A 611 -6.70 0.63 -26.22
CA TYR A 611 -5.86 1.05 -25.10
C TYR A 611 -5.67 -0.07 -24.07
N LEU A 612 -6.73 -0.79 -23.74
CA LEU A 612 -6.67 -1.94 -22.85
C LEU A 612 -5.86 -3.09 -23.46
N ASP A 613 -6.03 -3.36 -24.76
CA ASP A 613 -5.29 -4.41 -25.47
C ASP A 613 -3.79 -4.09 -25.54
N LEU A 614 -3.43 -2.80 -25.70
CA LEU A 614 -2.04 -2.35 -25.62
C LEU A 614 -1.44 -2.63 -24.23
N TRP A 615 -2.17 -2.40 -23.16
CA TRP A 615 -1.75 -2.70 -21.81
C TRP A 615 -1.60 -4.21 -21.56
N LEU A 616 -2.55 -5.01 -22.08
CA LEU A 616 -2.56 -6.47 -21.97
C LEU A 616 -1.48 -7.15 -22.82
N ALA A 617 -0.86 -6.45 -23.77
CA ALA A 617 0.15 -6.97 -24.71
C ALA A 617 1.52 -7.22 -24.05
N THR A 618 1.52 -7.81 -22.85
CA THR A 618 2.72 -8.35 -22.20
C THR A 618 3.11 -9.70 -22.85
N PRO A 619 4.35 -10.22 -22.67
CA PRO A 619 4.70 -11.55 -23.14
C PRO A 619 3.69 -12.63 -22.70
N TYR A 620 3.28 -12.60 -21.43
CA TYR A 620 2.25 -13.53 -20.91
C TYR A 620 0.88 -13.29 -21.57
N GLY A 621 0.43 -12.03 -21.64
CA GLY A 621 -0.85 -11.70 -22.25
C GLY A 621 -0.94 -12.09 -23.73
N GLN A 622 0.15 -11.94 -24.48
CA GLN A 622 0.26 -12.37 -25.86
C GLN A 622 0.25 -13.90 -26.01
N GLN A 623 1.00 -14.60 -25.14
CA GLN A 623 1.05 -16.06 -25.12
C GLN A 623 -0.34 -16.66 -24.86
N GLU A 624 -1.08 -16.13 -23.89
CA GLU A 624 -2.44 -16.58 -23.52
C GLU A 624 -3.52 -15.97 -24.42
N GLY A 625 -3.16 -15.01 -25.25
CA GLY A 625 -4.08 -14.31 -26.14
C GLY A 625 -5.16 -13.54 -25.38
N ILE A 626 -4.80 -12.88 -24.28
CA ILE A 626 -5.72 -12.09 -23.44
C ILE A 626 -6.03 -10.77 -24.16
N THR A 627 -7.31 -10.44 -24.28
CA THR A 627 -7.78 -9.18 -24.86
C THR A 627 -8.93 -8.60 -24.05
N ALA A 628 -9.22 -7.31 -24.19
CA ALA A 628 -10.38 -6.65 -23.60
C ALA A 628 -11.69 -7.36 -23.97
N ALA A 629 -11.82 -7.75 -25.24
CA ALA A 629 -13.00 -8.49 -25.73
C ALA A 629 -13.20 -9.85 -25.02
N LYS A 630 -12.11 -10.63 -24.85
CA LYS A 630 -12.16 -11.90 -24.10
C LYS A 630 -12.48 -11.70 -22.63
N LEU A 631 -11.90 -10.65 -22.01
CA LEU A 631 -12.18 -10.34 -20.60
C LEU A 631 -13.64 -9.88 -20.43
N ARG A 632 -14.18 -9.08 -21.37
CA ARG A 632 -15.58 -8.68 -21.38
C ARG A 632 -16.51 -9.88 -21.47
N GLU A 633 -16.18 -10.89 -22.25
CA GLU A 633 -16.96 -12.13 -22.39
C GLU A 633 -16.85 -12.99 -21.11
N LYS A 634 -15.63 -13.28 -20.65
CA LYS A 634 -15.37 -14.19 -19.53
C LYS A 634 -15.58 -13.57 -18.14
N LYS A 635 -15.56 -12.23 -18.04
CA LYS A 635 -15.67 -11.43 -16.83
C LYS A 635 -14.45 -11.48 -15.90
N TYR A 636 -13.64 -12.51 -15.96
CA TYR A 636 -12.37 -12.61 -15.24
C TYR A 636 -11.37 -13.52 -15.98
N TRP A 637 -10.11 -13.40 -15.62
CA TRP A 637 -9.01 -14.24 -16.12
C TRP A 637 -8.09 -14.63 -14.98
N ARG A 638 -7.91 -15.92 -14.73
CA ARG A 638 -6.94 -16.40 -13.74
C ARG A 638 -5.52 -16.34 -14.30
N CYS A 639 -4.65 -15.63 -13.62
CA CYS A 639 -3.28 -15.37 -14.09
C CYS A 639 -2.31 -16.51 -13.78
N TYR A 640 -2.59 -17.33 -12.77
CA TYR A 640 -1.79 -18.50 -12.41
C TYR A 640 -2.63 -19.48 -11.58
N ASN A 641 -2.31 -20.77 -11.70
CA ASN A 641 -3.07 -21.87 -11.11
C ASN A 641 -2.35 -22.59 -9.97
N ASN A 642 -1.01 -22.45 -9.88
CA ASN A 642 -0.19 -23.19 -8.92
C ASN A 642 0.28 -22.27 -7.78
N PRO A 643 0.62 -22.83 -6.62
CA PRO A 643 1.37 -22.12 -5.61
C PRO A 643 2.60 -21.46 -6.23
N VAL A 644 2.77 -20.17 -5.98
CA VAL A 644 3.98 -19.45 -6.38
C VAL A 644 4.78 -19.20 -5.12
N ILE A 645 5.98 -19.78 -5.10
CA ILE A 645 6.94 -19.65 -4.02
C ILE A 645 7.87 -18.50 -4.35
N GLY A 646 8.02 -17.56 -3.43
CA GLY A 646 8.93 -16.42 -3.58
C GLY A 646 10.37 -16.90 -3.55
N ALA A 647 11.19 -16.44 -4.49
CA ALA A 647 12.59 -16.85 -4.66
C ALA A 647 12.74 -18.40 -4.63
N GLU A 648 11.91 -19.10 -5.41
CA GLU A 648 11.87 -20.56 -5.44
C GLU A 648 13.28 -21.15 -5.63
N ASN A 649 13.61 -22.17 -4.86
CA ASN A 649 14.95 -22.80 -4.79
C ASN A 649 16.07 -21.82 -4.38
N GLY A 650 15.74 -20.73 -3.69
CA GLY A 650 16.71 -19.72 -3.25
C GLY A 650 17.24 -18.82 -4.37
N VAL A 651 16.59 -18.80 -5.53
CA VAL A 651 17.00 -17.96 -6.67
C VAL A 651 16.28 -16.62 -6.61
N PHE A 652 17.05 -15.55 -6.37
CA PHE A 652 16.53 -14.17 -6.30
C PHE A 652 16.67 -13.47 -7.65
N CYS A 653 15.77 -12.51 -7.93
CA CYS A 653 15.82 -11.69 -9.17
C CYS A 653 16.77 -10.49 -9.03
N THR A 654 17.99 -10.73 -8.55
CA THR A 654 19.11 -9.80 -8.50
C THR A 654 20.08 -10.08 -9.64
N ASP A 655 21.07 -9.23 -9.83
CA ASP A 655 22.14 -9.41 -10.83
C ASP A 655 23.01 -10.65 -10.58
N THR A 656 23.17 -11.04 -9.29
CA THR A 656 23.90 -12.22 -8.87
C THR A 656 23.01 -13.46 -8.69
N GLN A 657 21.70 -13.32 -8.84
CA GLN A 657 20.67 -14.32 -8.47
C GLN A 657 20.68 -14.69 -6.97
N ARG A 658 21.29 -13.86 -6.11
CA ARG A 658 21.46 -14.04 -4.68
C ARG A 658 20.83 -12.89 -3.91
N ALA A 659 20.42 -13.14 -2.67
CA ALA A 659 19.99 -12.05 -1.78
C ALA A 659 21.18 -11.22 -1.31
N LYS A 660 20.96 -9.90 -1.18
CA LYS A 660 22.01 -8.91 -0.88
C LYS A 660 21.92 -8.41 0.55
N PHE A 661 23.05 -8.37 1.23
CA PHE A 661 23.20 -7.70 2.53
C PHE A 661 23.96 -6.38 2.41
N TYR A 662 24.78 -6.22 1.37
CA TYR A 662 25.64 -5.07 1.19
C TYR A 662 25.39 -4.36 -0.15
N ARG A 663 25.57 -3.03 -0.13
CA ARG A 663 25.53 -2.17 -1.33
C ARG A 663 26.84 -1.39 -1.39
N GLU A 664 27.60 -1.61 -2.45
CA GLU A 664 28.90 -0.99 -2.63
C GLU A 664 28.81 0.54 -2.73
N ASN A 665 27.86 1.03 -3.51
CA ASN A 665 27.72 2.44 -3.81
C ASN A 665 26.25 2.87 -3.80
N PRO A 666 25.59 2.86 -2.63
CA PRO A 666 24.20 3.31 -2.54
C PRO A 666 24.10 4.78 -2.88
N GLN A 667 23.10 5.15 -3.66
CA GLN A 667 22.82 6.50 -4.09
C GLN A 667 21.53 7.00 -3.43
N PRO A 668 21.38 8.31 -3.21
CA PRO A 668 20.12 8.86 -2.76
C PRO A 668 19.02 8.62 -3.80
N ASP A 669 17.86 8.20 -3.33
CA ASP A 669 16.67 8.08 -4.18
C ASP A 669 16.14 9.46 -4.59
N TYR A 670 16.42 10.48 -3.77
CA TYR A 670 15.93 11.82 -3.96
C TYR A 670 16.95 12.89 -3.55
N GLN A 671 16.80 14.12 -4.08
CA GLN A 671 17.76 15.21 -3.88
C GLN A 671 17.36 16.18 -2.77
N MET A 672 16.12 16.10 -2.27
CA MET A 672 15.58 16.95 -1.22
C MET A 672 15.31 16.10 0.04
N GLY A 673 15.06 16.76 1.16
CA GLY A 673 14.89 16.08 2.43
C GLY A 673 16.18 16.01 3.25
N GLN A 674 16.21 15.08 4.21
CA GLN A 674 17.35 14.91 5.09
C GLN A 674 18.55 14.33 4.36
N GLU A 675 19.72 14.78 4.75
CA GLU A 675 20.99 14.41 4.12
C GLU A 675 21.18 12.89 4.04
N PHE A 676 21.56 12.43 2.87
CA PHE A 676 21.91 11.05 2.60
C PHE A 676 23.30 10.73 3.20
N VAL A 677 23.34 9.74 4.07
CA VAL A 677 24.59 9.24 4.64
C VAL A 677 24.88 7.87 4.05
N GLN A 678 25.77 7.81 3.07
CA GLN A 678 26.07 6.63 2.28
C GLN A 678 26.44 5.40 3.15
N GLU A 679 27.21 5.60 4.23
CA GLU A 679 27.66 4.51 5.10
C GLU A 679 26.49 3.79 5.80
N LYS A 680 25.41 4.52 6.13
CA LYS A 680 24.20 3.93 6.73
C LYS A 680 23.43 3.02 5.75
N GLU A 681 23.58 3.26 4.45
CA GLU A 681 22.86 2.53 3.41
C GLU A 681 23.62 1.32 2.86
N LYS A 682 24.87 1.14 3.24
CA LYS A 682 25.70 0.04 2.76
C LYS A 682 25.26 -1.30 3.32
N LEU A 683 25.11 -1.42 4.65
CA LEU A 683 24.81 -2.68 5.31
C LEU A 683 23.32 -2.81 5.62
N ALA A 684 22.69 -3.90 5.18
CA ALA A 684 21.25 -4.10 5.32
C ALA A 684 20.78 -4.23 6.78
N CYS A 685 21.62 -4.72 7.70
CA CYS A 685 21.27 -4.84 9.11
C CYS A 685 21.44 -3.52 9.91
N TYR A 686 21.85 -2.42 9.28
CA TYR A 686 21.94 -1.13 9.98
C TYR A 686 20.54 -0.69 10.45
N TRP A 687 20.47 -0.26 11.71
CA TRP A 687 19.24 0.30 12.29
C TRP A 687 19.49 1.69 12.85
N GLU A 688 18.56 2.58 12.61
CA GLU A 688 18.53 3.94 13.15
C GLU A 688 17.25 4.13 13.96
N PRO A 689 17.29 4.72 15.16
CA PRO A 689 16.08 5.02 15.92
C PRO A 689 15.11 5.89 15.10
N ALA A 690 13.81 5.73 15.33
CA ALA A 690 12.81 6.71 14.94
C ALA A 690 13.14 8.07 15.58
N ARG A 691 12.60 9.16 15.05
CA ARG A 691 12.90 10.49 15.56
C ARG A 691 12.02 10.86 16.74
N GLU A 692 10.80 11.34 16.44
CA GLU A 692 9.86 11.77 17.48
C GLU A 692 9.22 10.58 18.21
N ALA A 693 9.08 9.43 17.55
CA ALA A 693 8.61 8.20 18.18
C ALA A 693 9.66 7.56 19.13
N ASP A 694 10.95 7.90 18.98
CA ASP A 694 11.98 7.45 19.89
C ASP A 694 11.73 7.99 21.30
N LEU A 695 11.58 7.07 22.27
CA LEU A 695 11.34 7.44 23.67
C LEU A 695 12.51 8.20 24.31
N ALA A 696 13.72 8.08 23.78
CA ALA A 696 14.92 8.81 24.24
C ALA A 696 15.01 10.23 23.67
N ASN A 697 14.18 10.61 22.70
CA ASN A 697 14.22 11.94 22.11
C ASN A 697 13.78 13.01 23.14
N PRO A 698 14.53 14.10 23.36
CA PRO A 698 14.15 15.17 24.30
C PRO A 698 12.76 15.80 24.04
N ILE A 699 12.27 15.76 22.80
CA ILE A 699 10.92 16.25 22.47
C ILE A 699 9.82 15.54 23.28
N ARG A 700 10.11 14.32 23.77
CA ARG A 700 9.18 13.49 24.55
C ARG A 700 8.89 14.07 25.94
N GLU A 701 9.70 14.99 26.44
CA GLU A 701 9.42 15.73 27.66
C GLU A 701 8.21 16.67 27.48
N GLN A 702 8.08 17.29 26.29
CA GLN A 702 6.98 18.17 25.95
C GLN A 702 5.79 17.41 25.34
N TYR A 703 6.05 16.43 24.47
CA TYR A 703 5.05 15.64 23.74
C TYR A 703 5.23 14.16 24.06
N PRO A 704 4.71 13.67 25.20
CA PRO A 704 5.06 12.33 25.73
C PRO A 704 4.41 11.15 24.98
N PHE A 705 3.47 11.39 24.06
CA PHE A 705 2.73 10.34 23.36
C PHE A 705 3.14 10.24 21.90
N THR A 706 3.27 9.01 21.39
CA THR A 706 3.38 8.73 19.96
C THR A 706 1.98 8.52 19.39
N ILE A 707 1.63 9.20 18.31
CA ILE A 707 0.41 8.92 17.54
C ILE A 707 0.66 7.80 16.54
N CYS A 708 -0.20 6.80 16.56
CA CYS A 708 -0.30 5.77 15.55
C CYS A 708 -1.66 5.84 14.86
N CYS A 709 -1.65 5.96 13.55
CA CYS A 709 -2.90 6.00 12.79
C CYS A 709 -3.35 4.58 12.46
N GLU A 710 -4.64 4.31 12.56
CA GLU A 710 -5.20 3.02 12.17
C GLU A 710 -6.20 3.13 11.01
N HIS A 711 -6.32 2.05 10.25
CA HIS A 711 -7.39 1.90 9.28
C HIS A 711 -8.71 1.54 9.98
N MET A 712 -9.83 1.93 9.36
CA MET A 712 -11.18 1.58 9.82
C MET A 712 -11.73 0.38 9.05
N ARG A 713 -12.59 -0.40 9.71
CA ARG A 713 -13.25 -1.56 9.07
C ARG A 713 -14.28 -1.13 8.04
N THR A 714 -14.95 -0.01 8.27
CA THR A 714 -16.05 0.50 7.47
C THR A 714 -15.61 1.40 6.34
N ARG A 715 -14.38 1.94 6.39
CA ARG A 715 -13.83 2.87 5.39
C ARG A 715 -12.59 2.30 4.69
N THR A 716 -12.20 2.95 3.61
CA THR A 716 -10.89 2.79 3.00
C THR A 716 -10.33 4.18 2.77
N HIS A 717 -9.39 4.60 3.61
CA HIS A 717 -9.04 6.00 3.74
C HIS A 717 -10.32 6.84 3.95
N THR A 718 -10.49 7.95 3.25
CA THR A 718 -11.72 8.75 3.34
C THR A 718 -12.88 8.24 2.48
N GLN A 719 -12.75 7.12 1.76
CA GLN A 719 -13.87 6.53 1.03
C GLN A 719 -14.90 5.91 2.01
N TRP A 720 -16.17 5.87 1.65
CA TRP A 720 -17.33 5.40 2.45
C TRP A 720 -17.79 6.34 3.58
N TYR A 721 -17.24 7.55 3.65
CA TYR A 721 -17.80 8.58 4.56
C TYR A 721 -19.25 8.95 4.18
N ASP A 722 -19.64 8.68 2.95
CA ASP A 722 -20.92 8.98 2.31
C ASP A 722 -21.98 7.86 2.47
N VAL A 723 -21.74 6.86 3.32
CA VAL A 723 -22.65 5.72 3.58
C VAL A 723 -23.14 5.75 5.02
N ASP A 724 -24.34 6.26 5.25
CA ASP A 724 -24.85 6.56 6.59
C ASP A 724 -24.90 5.36 7.53
N TYR A 725 -25.39 4.19 7.08
CA TYR A 725 -25.43 3.02 7.96
C TYR A 725 -24.04 2.45 8.31
N MET A 726 -22.99 2.78 7.56
CA MET A 726 -21.61 2.44 7.91
C MET A 726 -21.09 3.33 9.05
N LYS A 727 -21.58 4.57 9.13
CA LYS A 727 -21.23 5.52 10.20
C LYS A 727 -21.78 5.07 11.56
N GLU A 728 -22.83 4.23 11.60
CA GLU A 728 -23.38 3.70 12.85
C GLU A 728 -22.40 2.81 13.61
N TYR A 729 -21.44 2.19 12.90
CA TYR A 729 -20.39 1.35 13.50
C TYR A 729 -19.20 2.15 14.02
N GLU A 730 -18.87 3.25 13.36
CA GLU A 730 -17.72 4.10 13.66
C GLU A 730 -18.18 5.56 13.56
N LYS A 731 -18.85 6.03 14.61
CA LYS A 731 -19.68 7.25 14.60
C LYS A 731 -18.87 8.54 14.52
N GLN A 732 -17.67 8.55 15.12
CA GLN A 732 -16.86 9.76 15.29
C GLN A 732 -15.38 9.42 15.45
N PRO A 733 -14.49 10.38 15.18
CA PRO A 733 -13.07 10.25 15.49
C PRO A 733 -12.83 9.98 16.97
N VAL A 734 -11.97 9.02 17.28
CA VAL A 734 -11.63 8.65 18.67
C VAL A 734 -10.12 8.59 18.86
N CYS A 735 -9.68 8.87 20.08
CA CYS A 735 -8.32 8.62 20.54
C CYS A 735 -8.35 7.43 21.49
N ARG A 736 -7.75 6.31 21.12
CA ARG A 736 -7.59 5.17 22.02
C ARG A 736 -6.33 5.40 22.85
N ILE A 737 -6.49 5.33 24.15
CA ILE A 737 -5.44 5.60 25.15
C ILE A 737 -5.42 4.49 26.19
N ASN A 738 -4.21 4.15 26.66
CA ASN A 738 -4.03 3.21 27.77
C ASN A 738 -4.72 3.75 29.05
N PRO A 739 -5.47 2.90 29.81
CA PRO A 739 -6.18 3.34 31.00
C PRO A 739 -5.29 3.97 32.10
N GLU A 740 -4.03 3.54 32.24
CA GLU A 740 -3.11 4.12 33.20
C GLU A 740 -2.67 5.52 32.78
N ASP A 741 -2.35 5.73 31.49
CA ASP A 741 -2.05 7.06 30.96
C ASP A 741 -3.24 8.01 31.07
N ALA A 742 -4.46 7.51 30.81
CA ALA A 742 -5.68 8.27 30.97
C ALA A 742 -5.90 8.70 32.43
N ALA A 743 -5.66 7.79 33.39
CA ALA A 743 -5.77 8.08 34.82
C ALA A 743 -4.77 9.15 35.27
N GLU A 744 -3.52 9.10 34.78
CA GLU A 744 -2.49 10.12 35.05
C GLU A 744 -2.93 11.52 34.57
N LEU A 745 -3.69 11.59 33.47
CA LEU A 745 -4.20 12.83 32.86
C LEU A 745 -5.59 13.21 33.34
N GLY A 746 -6.24 12.42 34.23
CA GLY A 746 -7.59 12.64 34.68
C GLY A 746 -8.65 12.46 33.60
N ILE A 747 -8.36 11.67 32.57
CA ILE A 747 -9.24 11.38 31.44
C ILE A 747 -10.09 10.15 31.75
N GLN A 748 -11.38 10.22 31.43
CA GLN A 748 -12.34 9.11 31.53
C GLN A 748 -12.78 8.68 30.13
N ASP A 749 -13.33 7.47 30.05
CA ASP A 749 -13.90 6.98 28.78
C ASP A 749 -15.05 7.89 28.33
N GLY A 750 -14.99 8.33 27.06
CA GLY A 750 -15.97 9.28 26.50
C GLY A 750 -15.64 10.75 26.70
N ASP A 751 -14.60 11.12 27.43
CA ASP A 751 -14.19 12.53 27.55
C ASP A 751 -13.73 13.11 26.21
N THR A 752 -13.95 14.41 26.03
CA THR A 752 -13.35 15.16 24.91
C THR A 752 -11.90 15.48 25.25
N VAL A 753 -11.01 15.16 24.33
CA VAL A 753 -9.56 15.39 24.46
C VAL A 753 -9.01 16.12 23.25
N ARG A 754 -8.00 16.96 23.48
CA ARG A 754 -7.20 17.61 22.46
C ARG A 754 -5.82 16.96 22.40
N LEU A 755 -5.44 16.48 21.22
CA LEU A 755 -4.09 16.07 20.90
C LEU A 755 -3.42 17.22 20.17
N TYR A 756 -2.19 17.59 20.56
CA TYR A 756 -1.51 18.73 19.96
C TYR A 756 0.02 18.62 20.00
N ASN A 757 0.64 19.35 19.09
CA ASN A 757 2.07 19.64 19.04
C ASN A 757 2.30 20.97 18.34
N ASP A 758 3.55 21.31 17.99
CA ASP A 758 3.90 22.58 17.35
C ASP A 758 3.28 22.75 15.95
N ARG A 759 2.95 21.65 15.28
CA ARG A 759 2.33 21.67 13.93
C ARG A 759 0.83 21.96 13.97
N GLY A 760 0.14 21.56 15.02
CA GLY A 760 -1.28 21.80 15.17
C GLY A 760 -1.98 20.91 16.18
N SER A 761 -3.29 20.79 16.04
CA SER A 761 -4.11 20.01 16.98
C SER A 761 -5.32 19.35 16.34
N VAL A 762 -5.85 18.36 17.06
CA VAL A 762 -7.13 17.71 16.76
C VAL A 762 -7.88 17.43 18.05
N THR A 763 -9.19 17.64 18.02
CA THR A 763 -10.09 17.35 19.14
C THR A 763 -10.99 16.15 18.79
N MET A 764 -11.01 15.15 19.66
CA MET A 764 -11.76 13.93 19.48
C MET A 764 -12.20 13.32 20.82
N VAL A 765 -12.84 12.17 20.79
CA VAL A 765 -13.33 11.47 21.99
C VAL A 765 -12.33 10.43 22.46
N ALA A 766 -11.99 10.43 23.73
CA ALA A 766 -11.14 9.42 24.35
C ALA A 766 -11.89 8.08 24.50
N VAL A 767 -11.18 7.00 24.16
CA VAL A 767 -11.62 5.62 24.38
C VAL A 767 -10.54 4.90 25.18
N LEU A 768 -10.88 4.43 26.38
CA LEU A 768 -9.93 3.70 27.20
C LEU A 768 -9.76 2.27 26.65
N ASN A 769 -8.56 1.91 26.26
CA ASN A 769 -8.25 0.60 25.69
C ASN A 769 -7.03 -0.04 26.38
N PRO A 770 -7.21 -1.10 27.19
CA PRO A 770 -6.10 -1.78 27.86
C PRO A 770 -5.15 -2.52 26.88
N GLY A 771 -5.54 -2.66 25.62
CA GLY A 771 -4.70 -3.21 24.58
C GLY A 771 -3.68 -2.22 24.01
N GLU A 772 -3.74 -0.93 24.39
CA GLU A 772 -2.75 0.07 24.01
C GLU A 772 -1.52 0.01 24.93
N GLN A 773 -0.34 0.21 24.37
CA GLN A 773 0.86 0.41 25.18
C GLN A 773 0.85 1.77 25.86
N ARG A 774 1.64 1.87 26.94
CA ARG A 774 1.89 3.17 27.60
C ARG A 774 2.55 4.13 26.60
N LYS A 775 2.10 5.37 26.62
CA LYS A 775 2.58 6.49 25.78
C LYS A 775 2.39 6.27 24.27
N ALA A 776 1.53 5.35 23.86
CA ALA A 776 1.07 5.19 22.48
C ALA A 776 -0.43 5.47 22.37
N LEU A 777 -0.83 6.17 21.33
CA LEU A 777 -2.22 6.52 21.02
C LEU A 777 -2.59 5.94 19.67
N HIS A 778 -3.77 5.33 19.55
CA HIS A 778 -4.32 4.93 18.24
C HIS A 778 -5.50 5.79 17.85
N CYS A 779 -5.40 6.40 16.67
CA CYS A 779 -6.40 7.29 16.12
C CYS A 779 -6.79 6.85 14.70
N PRO A 780 -8.09 6.65 14.40
CA PRO A 780 -8.50 6.33 13.03
C PRO A 780 -8.28 7.54 12.10
N ARG A 781 -7.59 7.32 11.00
CA ARG A 781 -7.24 8.38 10.03
C ARG A 781 -8.17 8.48 8.83
N SER A 782 -9.36 7.94 8.89
CA SER A 782 -10.25 7.83 7.73
C SER A 782 -11.43 8.79 7.78
N PHE A 783 -11.43 9.71 8.73
CA PHE A 783 -12.46 10.75 8.85
C PHE A 783 -12.12 11.97 7.99
N LEU A 784 -13.14 12.66 7.51
CA LEU A 784 -13.00 13.97 6.91
C LEU A 784 -12.73 15.00 8.02
N THR A 785 -12.09 16.11 7.68
CA THR A 785 -11.84 17.23 8.63
C THR A 785 -13.13 17.68 9.30
N ARG A 786 -14.23 17.81 8.54
CA ARG A 786 -15.55 18.20 9.03
C ARG A 786 -16.25 17.19 9.96
N GLU A 787 -15.73 15.98 10.10
CA GLU A 787 -16.24 14.96 11.02
C GLU A 787 -15.56 14.99 12.39
N HIS A 788 -14.45 15.73 12.54
CA HIS A 788 -13.79 15.97 13.82
C HIS A 788 -14.55 17.04 14.61
N ILE A 789 -14.38 17.03 15.93
CA ILE A 789 -14.95 18.07 16.81
C ILE A 789 -14.26 19.41 16.51
N ASP A 790 -12.93 19.39 16.35
CA ASP A 790 -12.13 20.53 15.89
C ASP A 790 -10.79 19.99 15.34
N GLY A 791 -10.24 20.68 14.35
CA GLY A 791 -8.98 20.33 13.75
C GLY A 791 -9.02 19.07 12.86
N ASP A 792 -7.88 18.44 12.71
CA ASP A 792 -7.71 17.19 11.95
C ASP A 792 -6.46 16.47 12.45
N LEU A 793 -6.49 15.14 12.45
CA LEU A 793 -5.35 14.33 12.85
C LEU A 793 -4.09 14.64 12.02
N ALA A 794 -4.26 14.93 10.74
CA ALA A 794 -3.17 15.27 9.82
C ALA A 794 -2.45 16.58 10.20
N ARG A 795 -3.05 17.47 11.02
CA ARG A 795 -2.39 18.68 11.53
C ARG A 795 -1.26 18.39 12.50
N THR A 796 -1.27 17.21 13.13
CA THR A 796 -0.23 16.84 14.11
C THR A 796 0.91 16.04 13.49
N THR A 797 0.74 15.50 12.28
CA THR A 797 1.69 14.62 11.63
C THR A 797 2.83 15.38 10.94
N SER A 798 3.98 14.74 10.79
CA SER A 798 5.18 15.31 10.16
C SER A 798 5.25 14.96 8.67
N ASN A 799 5.78 15.89 7.88
CA ASN A 799 6.08 15.73 6.46
C ASN A 799 7.57 15.46 6.19
N GLU A 800 8.35 15.24 7.22
CA GLU A 800 9.77 14.94 7.08
C GLU A 800 10.01 13.58 6.43
N TYR A 801 11.06 13.53 5.62
CA TYR A 801 11.56 12.31 4.98
C TYR A 801 13.08 12.41 4.78
N ASN A 802 13.74 11.31 4.46
CA ASN A 802 15.18 11.31 4.17
C ASN A 802 15.45 11.04 2.67
N GLN A 803 16.64 11.39 2.21
CA GLN A 803 17.04 11.21 0.80
C GLN A 803 17.26 9.75 0.41
N ALA A 804 17.48 8.85 1.37
CA ALA A 804 17.60 7.41 1.09
C ALA A 804 16.25 6.80 0.67
N CYS A 805 15.15 7.37 1.20
CA CYS A 805 13.81 6.91 0.90
C CYS A 805 12.81 8.05 1.13
N ARG A 806 12.18 8.51 0.07
CA ARG A 806 11.18 9.59 0.10
C ARG A 806 9.86 9.20 0.78
N ASN A 807 9.88 8.38 1.81
CA ASN A 807 8.69 7.90 2.49
C ASN A 807 8.25 8.84 3.60
N GLN A 808 6.97 9.26 3.59
CA GLN A 808 6.40 10.06 4.66
C GLN A 808 6.33 9.27 5.97
N ALA A 809 6.86 9.86 7.04
CA ALA A 809 6.98 9.25 8.36
C ALA A 809 5.86 9.71 9.32
N TYR A 810 4.60 9.58 8.92
CA TYR A 810 3.46 10.14 9.66
C TYR A 810 3.07 9.39 10.96
N PHE A 811 3.72 8.28 11.30
CA PHE A 811 3.67 7.67 12.64
C PHE A 811 4.83 8.13 13.51
N ASP A 812 5.84 8.73 12.93
CA ASP A 812 6.96 9.32 13.67
C ASP A 812 6.60 10.72 14.14
N CYS A 813 5.66 10.78 15.07
CA CYS A 813 4.96 11.99 15.50
C CYS A 813 4.66 11.94 17.00
N ALA A 814 5.18 12.92 17.72
CA ALA A 814 4.97 13.11 19.14
C ALA A 814 3.89 14.18 19.41
N VAL A 815 3.04 13.93 20.42
CA VAL A 815 1.96 14.85 20.85
C VAL A 815 1.83 14.88 22.37
N ALA A 816 1.23 15.96 22.86
CA ALA A 816 0.61 16.03 24.19
C ALA A 816 -0.90 15.76 24.07
N VAL A 817 -1.49 15.35 25.18
CA VAL A 817 -2.93 15.11 25.34
C VAL A 817 -3.44 15.92 26.51
N GLU A 818 -4.53 16.65 26.30
CA GLU A 818 -5.22 17.34 27.39
C GLU A 818 -6.73 17.04 27.35
N LYS A 819 -7.34 16.99 28.52
CA LYS A 819 -8.80 16.92 28.69
C LYS A 819 -9.38 18.31 28.51
N LEU A 820 -10.46 18.43 27.71
CA LEU A 820 -11.20 19.68 27.49
C LEU A 820 -12.42 19.79 28.40
#